data_c69859126d39de06bc55ac6173b5aed2
#
_entry.id   c69859126d39de06bc55ac6173b5aed2
#
_cell.length_a   1.000
_cell.length_b   1.000
_cell.length_c   1.000
_cell.angle_alpha   90.00
_cell.angle_beta   90.00
_cell.angle_gamma   90.00
#
_symmetry.space_group_name_H-M   'P 1'
#
loop_
_entity.id
_entity.type
_entity.pdbx_description
1 polymer ?
#
loop_
_entity_poly.entity_id
_entity_poly.type
_entity_poly.pdbx_seq_one_letter_code
_entity_poly.pdbx_strand_id
1 'polypeptide(L)'
;MSKKLFSVYFLILLTVLTATAQTPQTPPPTQQPTQQPTQPTQTQPQTNQPTTQQPTTRTQQQQQQPNLPTQPQPPGVTPSGQIANPNTVIQQTPTQNVGTSGGVAPTVLPDDPPPVAPNFEAPLRPLPSAERVGVDQMNQIPMTLEEAITLALQNNNDIDSSKINVQIAEFNLKGARGVYDPQLIGESYYERRTTPTASTIGGAGASGSVTQSDFRTNFGASGFSPFAGGSYTADFSAARTTTNNQNALLNPQFPGALNLTYIQPLWRGLRFDNNRRNIEIAKKNLSLTDAQFRGRAIEVIAQVEQAYWNLVFALRNLQVQIDAVKQARTQLESNQRLVSKGVLAPIDVVAATTQITTFEQSVYTAQEDVTRAENNLKTLMLPDRTSEIWSRPITPISEVSLEPPRVNLEIATAEALRSRPEITQLQTSSEINQIDERYFRDQTKPQINLVANYTSAGLAGTANEISRTSNTVNTDLLARINQLSAAQNLPPLVINPTTTVSAPPGNLVGGFFNSLGGIFSQRYPTYRLGVQIALPFGNRVAEANLGRSLAEATQIRNTRAQQEQIIEAEVRNSLQALRSAEARLSSALASRQSAEQLYESEQRQFRSGVTTFYLVLQRQTELLAARSRELQAQTDLNKAISEFQRATGTTLSANNVTVSDGANLIKTNLRRTTAFNSRFFTKSEDK
;
A
#
# COMPACT_ATOMS: atom_id res chain seq x y z
N MET A 1 -15.39 -2.79 31.91
CA MET A 1 -13.93 -3.05 32.08
C MET A 1 -13.17 -1.91 32.79
N SER A 2 -13.73 -0.71 32.96
CA SER A 2 -13.00 0.45 33.50
C SER A 2 -12.85 0.48 35.06
N LYS A 3 -13.74 -0.14 35.81
CA LYS A 3 -13.66 -0.12 37.28
C LYS A 3 -12.60 -1.06 37.90
N LYS A 4 -12.19 -2.12 37.20
CA LYS A 4 -11.18 -3.06 37.71
C LYS A 4 -9.73 -2.59 37.43
N LEU A 5 -9.47 -1.81 36.36
CA LEU A 5 -8.14 -1.24 36.09
C LEU A 5 -7.78 -0.13 37.10
N PHE A 6 -8.77 0.71 37.48
CA PHE A 6 -8.52 1.79 38.45
C PHE A 6 -8.19 1.24 39.85
N SER A 7 -8.79 0.10 40.22
CA SER A 7 -8.54 -0.56 41.52
C SER A 7 -7.16 -1.21 41.61
N VAL A 8 -6.63 -1.73 40.49
CA VAL A 8 -5.30 -2.37 40.43
C VAL A 8 -4.19 -1.32 40.51
N TYR A 9 -4.33 -0.18 39.80
CA TYR A 9 -3.36 0.91 39.90
C TYR A 9 -3.34 1.59 41.24
N PHE A 10 -4.48 1.72 41.91
CA PHE A 10 -4.57 2.27 43.30
C PHE A 10 -3.93 1.32 44.31
N LEU A 11 -4.03 0.00 44.11
CA LEU A 11 -3.41 -0.99 45.01
C LEU A 11 -1.88 -1.04 44.83
N ILE A 12 -1.35 -0.87 43.61
CA ILE A 12 0.08 -0.77 43.35
C ILE A 12 0.68 0.50 43.96
N LEU A 13 -0.06 1.60 43.95
CA LEU A 13 0.37 2.85 44.57
C LEU A 13 0.47 2.75 46.09
N LEU A 14 -0.41 1.95 46.70
CA LEU A 14 -0.43 1.75 48.18
C LEU A 14 0.73 0.84 48.63
N THR A 15 1.14 -0.13 47.84
CA THR A 15 2.22 -1.08 48.20
C THR A 15 3.61 -0.47 48.08
N VAL A 16 3.82 0.54 47.24
CA VAL A 16 5.12 1.23 47.06
C VAL A 16 5.40 2.19 48.23
N LEU A 17 4.36 2.66 48.94
CA LEU A 17 4.52 3.60 50.08
C LEU A 17 4.88 2.92 51.41
N THR A 18 4.75 1.59 51.55
CA THR A 18 5.00 0.87 52.82
C THR A 18 6.37 0.14 52.85
N ALA A 19 7.16 0.16 51.79
CA ALA A 19 8.42 -0.61 51.65
C ALA A 19 9.68 0.22 51.89
N THR A 20 9.75 1.07 52.93
CA THR A 20 11.00 1.77 53.28
C THR A 20 11.29 1.75 54.76
N ALA A 21 11.69 0.61 55.26
CA ALA A 21 12.44 0.49 56.51
C ALA A 21 13.39 -0.70 56.43
N GLN A 22 14.46 -0.59 55.62
CA GLN A 22 15.64 -1.42 55.76
C GLN A 22 16.87 -0.60 55.35
N THR A 23 17.87 -0.60 56.25
CA THR A 23 19.18 0.05 56.14
C THR A 23 20.01 -0.53 54.98
N PRO A 24 20.79 0.31 54.27
CA PRO A 24 21.56 -0.16 53.12
C PRO A 24 22.88 -0.79 53.52
N GLN A 25 23.12 -2.00 53.02
CA GLN A 25 24.48 -2.60 52.94
C GLN A 25 25.12 -2.16 51.65
N THR A 26 26.38 -1.76 51.76
CA THR A 26 27.30 -1.35 50.68
C THR A 26 27.65 -2.51 49.72
N PRO A 27 27.59 -2.33 48.43
CA PRO A 27 28.21 -3.24 47.45
C PRO A 27 29.58 -2.76 46.96
N PRO A 28 30.46 -3.68 46.54
CA PRO A 28 31.84 -3.39 46.12
C PRO A 28 31.91 -2.85 44.66
N PRO A 29 33.06 -2.28 44.26
CA PRO A 29 33.20 -1.53 43.01
C PRO A 29 33.38 -2.43 41.78
N THR A 30 32.69 -2.15 40.68
CA THR A 30 32.99 -2.75 39.38
C THR A 30 33.12 -1.64 38.31
N GLN A 31 34.11 -1.87 37.49
CA GLN A 31 34.77 -1.04 36.49
C GLN A 31 33.85 -0.50 35.37
N GLN A 32 34.22 0.73 34.92
CA GLN A 32 33.76 1.34 33.67
C GLN A 32 34.19 0.56 32.43
N PRO A 33 33.50 0.73 31.31
CA PRO A 33 34.13 1.56 30.26
C PRO A 33 33.26 2.63 29.62
N THR A 34 33.95 3.68 29.32
CA THR A 34 33.72 4.88 28.56
C THR A 34 33.06 4.67 27.19
N GLN A 35 32.06 5.49 26.84
CA GLN A 35 32.00 6.20 25.55
C GLN A 35 30.91 7.28 25.56
N GLN A 36 31.35 8.53 25.35
CA GLN A 36 30.54 9.70 25.09
C GLN A 36 30.13 9.75 23.60
N PRO A 37 28.98 10.25 23.26
CA PRO A 37 28.73 10.78 21.90
C PRO A 37 28.85 12.31 21.90
N THR A 38 29.66 12.77 20.97
CA THR A 38 29.95 14.15 20.61
C THR A 38 28.73 14.89 20.04
N GLN A 39 28.52 16.12 20.50
CA GLN A 39 27.60 17.11 19.89
C GLN A 39 28.20 17.68 18.59
N PRO A 40 27.40 18.05 17.59
CA PRO A 40 27.89 18.77 16.43
C PRO A 40 27.88 20.27 16.65
N THR A 41 29.04 20.87 16.37
CA THR A 41 29.32 22.29 16.38
C THR A 41 28.66 22.98 15.19
N GLN A 42 27.95 24.09 15.46
CA GLN A 42 27.48 25.05 14.45
C GLN A 42 28.63 25.88 13.93
N THR A 43 28.78 25.95 12.60
CA THR A 43 29.64 26.95 11.94
C THR A 43 28.79 27.77 10.97
N GLN A 44 28.79 29.08 11.17
CA GLN A 44 28.17 30.08 10.31
C GLN A 44 28.95 30.26 9.00
N PRO A 45 28.31 30.76 7.93
CA PRO A 45 28.92 30.92 6.63
C PRO A 45 29.57 32.29 6.46
N GLN A 46 30.74 32.32 5.89
CA GLN A 46 31.36 33.52 5.33
C GLN A 46 31.12 33.62 3.82
N THR A 47 30.64 34.75 3.43
CA THR A 47 30.45 35.29 2.08
C THR A 47 31.79 35.52 1.37
N ASN A 48 31.94 35.09 0.09
CA ASN A 48 32.68 35.86 -0.91
C ASN A 48 32.30 35.42 -2.33
N GLN A 49 32.04 36.41 -3.17
CA GLN A 49 31.70 36.36 -4.59
C GLN A 49 32.97 36.48 -5.47
N PRO A 50 32.89 36.57 -6.83
CA PRO A 50 33.21 35.48 -7.76
C PRO A 50 34.44 35.81 -8.64
N THR A 51 35.03 34.81 -9.26
CA THR A 51 35.89 35.02 -10.43
C THR A 51 35.69 33.92 -11.47
N THR A 52 35.37 34.37 -12.66
CA THR A 52 35.26 33.71 -13.93
C THR A 52 36.54 32.96 -14.37
N GLN A 53 36.45 31.71 -14.86
CA GLN A 53 37.18 31.22 -16.03
C GLN A 53 36.77 29.80 -16.40
N GLN A 54 36.40 29.59 -17.65
CA GLN A 54 36.23 28.32 -18.40
C GLN A 54 37.56 27.85 -19.00
N PRO A 55 37.59 26.70 -19.76
CA PRO A 55 37.35 25.31 -19.35
C PRO A 55 38.58 24.42 -19.65
N THR A 56 38.69 23.27 -19.03
CA THR A 56 39.45 22.15 -19.62
C THR A 56 38.86 20.78 -19.22
N THR A 57 38.74 19.97 -20.23
CA THR A 57 38.35 18.58 -20.31
C THR A 57 39.14 17.64 -19.40
N ARG A 58 38.44 16.75 -18.63
CA ARG A 58 38.96 15.40 -18.40
C ARG A 58 37.95 14.44 -17.75
N THR A 59 37.65 13.38 -18.47
CA THR A 59 37.56 11.96 -18.06
C THR A 59 36.61 11.55 -16.92
N GLN A 60 35.57 10.83 -17.32
CA GLN A 60 34.65 10.05 -16.51
C GLN A 60 35.36 8.97 -15.70
N GLN A 61 35.06 8.89 -14.41
CA GLN A 61 35.13 7.66 -13.64
C GLN A 61 33.70 7.25 -13.24
N GLN A 62 33.29 6.09 -13.73
CA GLN A 62 32.05 5.43 -13.40
C GLN A 62 32.07 4.95 -11.94
N GLN A 63 31.13 5.40 -11.13
CA GLN A 63 30.75 4.73 -9.89
C GLN A 63 29.61 3.76 -10.19
N GLN A 64 29.83 2.49 -9.93
CA GLN A 64 28.86 1.42 -10.01
C GLN A 64 27.80 1.59 -8.93
N GLN A 65 26.53 1.68 -9.35
CA GLN A 65 25.37 1.46 -8.48
C GLN A 65 24.92 -0.01 -8.60
N PRO A 66 24.41 -0.62 -7.51
CA PRO A 66 23.99 -2.01 -7.53
C PRO A 66 22.66 -2.18 -8.28
N ASN A 67 22.60 -3.24 -9.09
CA ASN A 67 21.48 -3.64 -9.93
C ASN A 67 20.22 -4.00 -9.12
N LEU A 68 19.12 -3.32 -9.39
CA LEU A 68 17.76 -3.82 -9.12
C LEU A 68 17.34 -4.76 -10.28
N PRO A 69 16.59 -5.82 -10.02
CA PRO A 69 16.15 -6.73 -11.09
C PRO A 69 15.10 -6.07 -11.99
N THR A 70 15.39 -6.11 -13.27
CA THR A 70 14.56 -5.62 -14.36
C THR A 70 13.32 -6.50 -14.51
N GLN A 71 12.13 -5.91 -14.50
CA GLN A 71 10.89 -6.56 -14.92
C GLN A 71 10.93 -6.81 -16.46
N PRO A 72 10.38 -7.92 -16.94
CA PRO A 72 10.29 -8.16 -18.38
C PRO A 72 9.24 -7.26 -19.03
N GLN A 73 9.67 -6.48 -20.01
CA GLN A 73 8.78 -5.76 -20.91
C GLN A 73 8.06 -6.71 -21.86
N PRO A 74 6.79 -6.46 -22.20
CA PRO A 74 6.11 -7.19 -23.25
C PRO A 74 6.68 -6.83 -24.63
N PRO A 75 6.65 -7.75 -25.62
CA PRO A 75 7.24 -7.52 -26.94
C PRO A 75 6.50 -6.41 -27.68
N GLY A 76 7.24 -5.38 -28.05
CA GLY A 76 6.76 -4.26 -28.83
C GLY A 76 6.41 -4.68 -30.25
N VAL A 77 5.23 -4.32 -30.70
CA VAL A 77 4.80 -4.37 -32.09
C VAL A 77 5.60 -3.34 -32.90
N THR A 78 6.42 -3.80 -33.85
CA THR A 78 7.05 -2.96 -34.82
C THR A 78 6.05 -2.51 -35.89
N PRO A 79 5.95 -1.23 -36.24
CA PRO A 79 5.11 -0.79 -37.35
C PRO A 79 5.76 -1.22 -38.69
N SER A 80 5.05 -2.03 -39.43
CA SER A 80 5.35 -2.36 -40.82
C SER A 80 5.13 -1.12 -41.69
N GLY A 81 6.11 -0.77 -42.52
CA GLY A 81 5.89 0.17 -43.61
C GLY A 81 7.11 0.98 -44.02
N GLN A 82 8.14 0.33 -44.51
CA GLN A 82 9.03 0.97 -45.49
C GLN A 82 9.42 -0.02 -46.56
N ILE A 83 9.03 0.30 -47.77
CA ILE A 83 9.38 -0.41 -49.00
C ILE A 83 10.91 -0.27 -49.21
N ALA A 84 11.64 -1.37 -49.17
CA ALA A 84 13.07 -1.39 -49.40
C ALA A 84 13.37 -1.11 -50.86
N ASN A 85 14.22 -0.14 -51.11
CA ASN A 85 14.80 0.18 -52.40
C ASN A 85 15.81 -0.92 -52.80
N PRO A 86 15.81 -1.47 -54.03
CA PRO A 86 16.59 -2.64 -54.36
C PRO A 86 18.07 -2.41 -54.73
N ASN A 87 18.72 -1.36 -54.27
CA ASN A 87 20.11 -1.05 -54.60
C ASN A 87 20.97 -0.63 -53.38
N THR A 88 21.01 -1.48 -52.36
CA THR A 88 22.01 -1.30 -51.32
C THR A 88 22.98 -2.48 -51.31
N VAL A 89 24.20 -2.22 -51.78
CA VAL A 89 25.33 -3.14 -51.67
C VAL A 89 25.65 -3.36 -50.20
N ILE A 90 25.52 -4.59 -49.73
CA ILE A 90 25.90 -4.99 -48.38
C ILE A 90 27.43 -5.00 -48.30
N GLN A 91 28.00 -3.99 -47.63
CA GLN A 91 29.39 -4.07 -47.17
C GLN A 91 29.47 -5.02 -45.98
N GLN A 92 30.17 -6.13 -46.18
CA GLN A 92 30.51 -7.08 -45.12
C GLN A 92 31.49 -6.41 -44.14
N THR A 93 31.09 -6.21 -42.92
CA THR A 93 31.98 -5.89 -41.79
C THR A 93 32.81 -7.14 -41.44
N PRO A 94 34.13 -7.03 -41.23
CA PRO A 94 34.95 -8.19 -40.87
C PRO A 94 34.62 -8.69 -39.48
N THR A 95 34.24 -9.96 -39.37
CA THR A 95 34.07 -10.72 -38.15
C THR A 95 35.39 -10.84 -37.40
N GLN A 96 35.43 -10.41 -36.16
CA GLN A 96 36.55 -10.66 -35.23
C GLN A 96 36.72 -12.17 -34.99
N ASN A 97 37.93 -12.65 -35.23
CA ASN A 97 38.37 -14.00 -34.92
C ASN A 97 38.30 -14.25 -33.40
N VAL A 98 37.34 -15.03 -32.94
CA VAL A 98 37.44 -15.74 -31.66
C VAL A 98 38.24 -17.01 -31.90
N GLY A 99 39.40 -17.12 -31.25
CA GLY A 99 40.31 -18.24 -31.39
C GLY A 99 39.63 -19.57 -31.11
N THR A 100 39.52 -20.36 -32.15
CA THR A 100 39.12 -21.77 -32.06
C THR A 100 40.36 -22.62 -31.81
N SER A 101 40.35 -23.35 -30.71
CA SER A 101 41.21 -24.51 -30.51
C SER A 101 41.01 -25.48 -31.67
N GLY A 102 42.12 -25.84 -32.34
CA GLY A 102 42.15 -26.54 -33.61
C GLY A 102 41.39 -27.87 -33.64
N GLY A 103 40.22 -27.80 -34.23
CA GLY A 103 39.62 -28.93 -34.91
C GLY A 103 39.79 -28.71 -36.41
N VAL A 104 40.54 -29.56 -37.05
CA VAL A 104 40.67 -29.55 -38.50
C VAL A 104 39.28 -29.74 -39.08
N ALA A 105 38.78 -28.70 -39.78
CA ALA A 105 37.54 -28.83 -40.54
C ALA A 105 37.72 -29.96 -41.55
N PRO A 106 36.76 -30.88 -41.69
CA PRO A 106 36.86 -31.92 -42.71
C PRO A 106 36.95 -31.27 -44.07
N THR A 107 38.06 -31.53 -44.76
CA THR A 107 38.41 -30.96 -46.06
C THR A 107 37.56 -31.50 -47.21
N VAL A 108 36.68 -32.45 -46.92
CA VAL A 108 35.75 -33.05 -47.89
C VAL A 108 34.40 -33.11 -47.26
N LEU A 109 33.46 -32.23 -47.65
CA LEU A 109 32.04 -32.46 -47.45
C LEU A 109 31.69 -33.74 -48.24
N PRO A 110 30.96 -34.69 -47.66
CA PRO A 110 30.44 -35.82 -48.44
C PRO A 110 29.59 -35.25 -49.58
N ASP A 111 29.92 -35.61 -50.82
CA ASP A 111 29.24 -35.12 -52.02
C ASP A 111 27.77 -35.60 -52.11
N ASP A 112 27.39 -36.58 -51.32
CA ASP A 112 25.98 -36.99 -51.12
C ASP A 112 25.60 -37.07 -49.66
N PRO A 113 24.43 -36.53 -49.27
CA PRO A 113 23.88 -36.84 -47.96
C PRO A 113 23.76 -38.35 -47.82
N PRO A 114 24.02 -38.95 -46.62
CA PRO A 114 23.90 -40.40 -46.44
C PRO A 114 22.52 -40.86 -46.95
N PRO A 115 22.46 -41.91 -47.76
CA PRO A 115 21.20 -42.37 -48.34
C PRO A 115 20.23 -42.65 -47.21
N VAL A 116 19.12 -41.95 -47.21
CA VAL A 116 17.97 -42.28 -46.34
C VAL A 116 17.68 -43.77 -46.60
N ALA A 117 17.67 -44.58 -45.53
CA ALA A 117 17.44 -46.03 -45.67
C ALA A 117 16.34 -46.27 -46.67
N PRO A 118 16.55 -47.00 -47.76
CA PRO A 118 15.64 -47.08 -48.90
C PRO A 118 14.28 -47.75 -48.57
N ASN A 119 14.09 -48.24 -47.34
CA ASN A 119 12.91 -48.91 -46.83
C ASN A 119 12.36 -48.24 -45.58
N PHE A 120 12.58 -46.93 -45.38
CA PHE A 120 11.90 -46.26 -44.27
C PHE A 120 10.42 -46.03 -44.61
N GLU A 121 9.59 -46.98 -44.29
CA GLU A 121 8.14 -46.78 -44.18
C GLU A 121 7.86 -46.13 -42.79
N ALA A 122 7.46 -44.88 -42.79
CA ALA A 122 7.00 -44.26 -41.54
C ALA A 122 5.85 -45.08 -40.94
N PRO A 123 5.97 -45.58 -39.72
CA PRO A 123 4.89 -46.37 -39.12
C PRO A 123 3.60 -45.54 -39.14
N LEU A 124 2.47 -46.15 -39.51
CA LEU A 124 1.14 -45.56 -39.42
C LEU A 124 0.90 -45.16 -37.94
N ARG A 125 1.02 -43.89 -37.66
CA ARG A 125 0.78 -43.39 -36.29
C ARG A 125 -0.70 -43.47 -35.96
N PRO A 126 -1.07 -43.88 -34.73
CA PRO A 126 -2.45 -43.74 -34.26
C PRO A 126 -2.92 -42.29 -34.40
N LEU A 127 -4.24 -42.05 -34.36
CA LEU A 127 -4.73 -40.66 -34.28
C LEU A 127 -4.07 -39.97 -33.06
N PRO A 128 -3.68 -38.68 -33.15
CA PRO A 128 -3.17 -37.96 -32.01
C PRO A 128 -4.10 -38.14 -30.82
N SER A 129 -3.56 -38.64 -29.70
CA SER A 129 -4.34 -38.82 -28.50
C SER A 129 -4.78 -37.44 -27.97
N ALA A 130 -5.98 -37.38 -27.40
CA ALA A 130 -6.41 -36.13 -26.78
C ALA A 130 -5.74 -35.86 -25.42
N GLU A 131 -4.87 -36.78 -24.95
CA GLU A 131 -4.19 -36.67 -23.64
C GLU A 131 -3.35 -35.44 -23.56
N ARG A 132 -3.51 -34.75 -22.43
CA ARG A 132 -2.74 -33.53 -22.10
C ARG A 132 -2.00 -33.76 -20.78
N VAL A 133 -0.80 -33.20 -20.66
CA VAL A 133 0.06 -33.40 -19.50
C VAL A 133 -0.61 -32.86 -18.23
N GLY A 134 -0.79 -33.72 -17.23
CA GLY A 134 -1.35 -33.35 -15.93
C GLY A 134 -2.85 -33.09 -15.89
N VAL A 135 -3.60 -33.50 -16.93
CA VAL A 135 -5.06 -33.29 -17.02
C VAL A 135 -5.79 -34.63 -17.15
N ASP A 136 -6.70 -34.88 -16.21
CA ASP A 136 -7.60 -36.05 -16.24
C ASP A 136 -8.82 -35.77 -17.15
N GLN A 137 -8.80 -36.29 -18.35
CA GLN A 137 -9.85 -36.05 -19.35
C GLN A 137 -11.23 -36.64 -19.01
N MET A 138 -11.29 -37.60 -18.11
CA MET A 138 -12.54 -38.23 -17.72
C MET A 138 -13.37 -37.36 -16.79
N ASN A 139 -12.76 -36.37 -16.15
CA ASN A 139 -13.37 -35.53 -15.10
C ASN A 139 -13.49 -34.06 -15.53
N GLN A 140 -14.22 -33.82 -16.61
CA GLN A 140 -14.37 -32.46 -17.18
C GLN A 140 -15.26 -31.60 -16.32
N ILE A 141 -14.94 -30.28 -16.28
CA ILE A 141 -15.73 -29.26 -15.61
C ILE A 141 -16.44 -28.41 -16.68
N PRO A 142 -17.77 -28.57 -16.84
CA PRO A 142 -18.53 -27.60 -17.62
C PRO A 142 -18.54 -26.27 -16.88
N MET A 143 -18.21 -25.16 -17.56
CA MET A 143 -18.08 -23.86 -16.96
C MET A 143 -18.65 -22.76 -17.86
N THR A 144 -19.53 -21.96 -17.30
CA THR A 144 -20.03 -20.74 -17.95
C THR A 144 -19.05 -19.57 -17.74
N LEU A 145 -19.14 -18.56 -18.58
CA LEU A 145 -18.37 -17.32 -18.42
C LEU A 145 -18.67 -16.64 -17.07
N GLU A 146 -19.94 -16.64 -16.67
CA GLU A 146 -20.39 -16.04 -15.40
C GLU A 146 -19.80 -16.78 -14.19
N GLU A 147 -19.73 -18.11 -14.23
CA GLU A 147 -19.07 -18.91 -13.19
C GLU A 147 -17.57 -18.64 -13.15
N ALA A 148 -16.91 -18.53 -14.30
CA ALA A 148 -15.49 -18.21 -14.38
C ALA A 148 -15.19 -16.82 -13.76
N ILE A 149 -16.00 -15.81 -14.07
CA ILE A 149 -15.91 -14.47 -13.48
C ILE A 149 -16.13 -14.54 -11.96
N THR A 150 -17.15 -15.27 -11.52
CA THR A 150 -17.46 -15.40 -10.08
C THR A 150 -16.30 -16.06 -9.32
N LEU A 151 -15.75 -17.14 -9.85
CA LEU A 151 -14.57 -17.80 -9.25
C LEU A 151 -13.35 -16.88 -9.20
N ALA A 152 -13.10 -16.14 -10.28
CA ALA A 152 -12.00 -15.18 -10.32
C ALA A 152 -12.18 -14.06 -9.27
N LEU A 153 -13.37 -13.48 -9.16
CA LEU A 153 -13.63 -12.43 -8.18
C LEU A 153 -13.54 -12.93 -6.72
N GLN A 154 -13.76 -14.22 -6.49
CA GLN A 154 -13.65 -14.84 -5.17
C GLN A 154 -12.21 -15.22 -4.82
N ASN A 155 -11.42 -15.68 -5.78
CA ASN A 155 -10.17 -16.38 -5.53
C ASN A 155 -8.92 -15.68 -6.11
N ASN A 156 -9.09 -14.69 -6.98
CA ASN A 156 -7.95 -14.02 -7.61
C ASN A 156 -7.12 -13.22 -6.60
N ASN A 157 -5.81 -13.48 -6.58
CA ASN A 157 -4.88 -12.84 -5.65
C ASN A 157 -4.81 -11.32 -5.79
N ASP A 158 -5.01 -10.78 -6.99
CA ASP A 158 -5.02 -9.33 -7.22
C ASP A 158 -6.27 -8.68 -6.62
N ILE A 159 -7.41 -9.36 -6.72
CA ILE A 159 -8.67 -8.94 -6.08
C ILE A 159 -8.52 -8.99 -4.56
N ASP A 160 -7.94 -10.05 -4.01
CA ASP A 160 -7.72 -10.16 -2.57
C ASP A 160 -6.72 -9.12 -2.06
N SER A 161 -5.63 -8.88 -2.77
CA SER A 161 -4.68 -7.81 -2.45
C SER A 161 -5.37 -6.44 -2.46
N SER A 162 -6.25 -6.20 -3.42
CA SER A 162 -6.99 -4.95 -3.53
C SER A 162 -8.04 -4.79 -2.40
N LYS A 163 -8.71 -5.88 -1.98
CA LYS A 163 -9.59 -5.91 -0.78
C LYS A 163 -8.79 -5.59 0.49
N ILE A 164 -7.59 -6.17 0.63
CA ILE A 164 -6.70 -5.89 1.77
C ILE A 164 -6.31 -4.41 1.80
N ASN A 165 -6.05 -3.78 0.64
CA ASN A 165 -5.76 -2.35 0.59
C ASN A 165 -6.94 -1.49 1.09
N VAL A 166 -8.18 -1.88 0.80
CA VAL A 166 -9.38 -1.21 1.37
C VAL A 166 -9.41 -1.36 2.89
N GLN A 167 -9.12 -2.57 3.43
CA GLN A 167 -9.03 -2.77 4.89
C GLN A 167 -7.93 -1.93 5.53
N ILE A 168 -6.77 -1.83 4.89
CA ILE A 168 -5.67 -0.97 5.35
C ILE A 168 -6.14 0.49 5.42
N ALA A 169 -6.85 0.97 4.39
CA ALA A 169 -7.40 2.32 4.37
C ALA A 169 -8.44 2.55 5.48
N GLU A 170 -9.28 1.54 5.81
CA GLU A 170 -10.20 1.58 6.95
C GLU A 170 -9.46 1.68 8.28
N PHE A 171 -8.40 0.89 8.48
CA PHE A 171 -7.58 0.97 9.69
C PHE A 171 -6.84 2.31 9.78
N ASN A 172 -6.36 2.86 8.66
CA ASN A 172 -5.75 4.19 8.62
C ASN A 172 -6.75 5.28 9.03
N LEU A 173 -8.00 5.20 8.55
CA LEU A 173 -9.07 6.11 8.99
C LEU A 173 -9.40 5.95 10.48
N LYS A 174 -9.44 4.72 10.98
CA LYS A 174 -9.64 4.43 12.42
C LYS A 174 -8.48 4.99 13.24
N GLY A 175 -7.23 4.79 12.79
CA GLY A 175 -6.02 5.36 13.42
C GLY A 175 -6.03 6.89 13.42
N ALA A 176 -6.39 7.52 12.30
CA ALA A 176 -6.51 8.97 12.22
C ALA A 176 -7.55 9.55 13.21
N ARG A 177 -8.66 8.84 13.45
CA ARG A 177 -9.67 9.23 14.45
C ARG A 177 -9.18 9.03 15.88
N GLY A 178 -8.26 8.09 16.12
CA GLY A 178 -7.68 7.82 17.45
C GLY A 178 -6.86 8.99 18.01
N VAL A 179 -6.57 10.03 17.22
CA VAL A 179 -5.93 11.26 17.72
C VAL A 179 -6.73 11.95 18.85
N TYR A 180 -8.04 11.73 18.91
CA TYR A 180 -8.89 12.26 19.96
C TYR A 180 -9.00 11.34 21.20
N ASP A 181 -8.39 10.15 21.18
CA ASP A 181 -8.33 9.28 22.33
C ASP A 181 -7.38 9.87 23.37
N PRO A 182 -7.79 10.00 24.65
CA PRO A 182 -6.92 10.53 25.65
C PRO A 182 -5.74 9.59 25.92
N GLN A 183 -4.54 10.17 25.99
CA GLN A 183 -3.33 9.47 26.38
C GLN A 183 -3.13 9.60 27.89
N LEU A 184 -2.96 8.47 28.56
CA LEU A 184 -2.58 8.42 29.98
C LEU A 184 -1.08 8.19 30.07
N ILE A 185 -0.39 9.06 30.80
CA ILE A 185 1.06 9.01 31.00
C ILE A 185 1.31 8.87 32.50
N GLY A 186 2.19 7.92 32.87
CA GLY A 186 2.62 7.73 34.24
C GLY A 186 4.15 7.64 34.28
N GLU A 187 4.78 8.42 35.16
CA GLU A 187 6.21 8.42 35.36
C GLU A 187 6.52 8.41 36.86
N SER A 188 7.45 7.58 37.30
CA SER A 188 7.93 7.57 38.67
C SER A 188 9.46 7.42 38.66
N TYR A 189 10.14 8.31 39.35
CA TYR A 189 11.60 8.27 39.40
C TYR A 189 12.12 8.75 40.77
N TYR A 190 13.34 8.33 41.08
CA TYR A 190 14.12 8.81 42.19
C TYR A 190 15.27 9.65 41.69
N GLU A 191 15.40 10.87 42.23
CA GLU A 191 16.49 11.79 41.92
C GLU A 191 17.22 12.17 43.22
N ARG A 192 18.53 12.13 43.21
CA ARG A 192 19.37 12.71 44.25
C ARG A 192 20.27 13.76 43.64
N ARG A 193 20.05 15.00 44.07
CA ARG A 193 20.79 16.15 43.57
C ARG A 193 21.55 16.82 44.70
N THR A 194 22.86 17.02 44.53
CA THR A 194 23.72 17.78 45.45
C THR A 194 24.11 19.09 44.73
N THR A 195 23.72 20.22 45.33
CA THR A 195 23.98 21.55 44.78
C THR A 195 24.96 22.30 45.68
N PRO A 196 26.14 22.74 45.20
CA PRO A 196 27.05 23.56 45.96
C PRO A 196 26.39 24.93 46.25
N THR A 197 26.59 25.45 47.45
CA THR A 197 25.97 26.70 47.89
C THR A 197 27.02 27.56 48.55
N ALA A 198 27.29 28.74 48.01
CA ALA A 198 28.27 29.68 48.52
C ALA A 198 27.71 30.61 49.63
N SER A 199 26.41 30.47 49.95
CA SER A 199 25.73 31.33 50.93
C SER A 199 25.29 30.56 52.18
N THR A 200 25.53 31.07 53.34
CA THR A 200 25.03 30.54 54.60
C THR A 200 23.49 30.60 54.69
N ILE A 201 22.84 31.54 54.00
CA ILE A 201 21.40 31.65 53.90
C ILE A 201 20.82 30.51 53.04
N GLY A 202 21.61 29.94 52.11
CA GLY A 202 21.22 28.81 51.29
C GLY A 202 21.04 27.49 52.03
N GLY A 203 21.31 27.47 53.36
CA GLY A 203 21.09 26.33 54.23
C GLY A 203 22.10 25.19 54.08
N ALA A 204 23.22 25.43 53.41
CA ALA A 204 24.34 24.51 53.40
C ALA A 204 25.13 24.63 54.67
N GLY A 205 25.16 23.59 55.50
CA GLY A 205 25.97 23.55 56.69
C GLY A 205 27.49 23.60 56.32
N ALA A 206 28.34 23.09 57.23
CA ALA A 206 29.81 23.09 57.01
C ALA A 206 30.28 22.40 55.70
N SER A 207 29.42 21.60 55.06
CA SER A 207 29.72 20.91 53.78
C SER A 207 29.70 21.84 52.54
N GLY A 208 29.23 23.10 52.67
CA GLY A 208 29.10 24.01 51.52
C GLY A 208 28.14 23.52 50.40
N SER A 209 27.30 22.53 50.67
CA SER A 209 26.37 21.94 49.67
C SER A 209 25.04 21.56 50.31
N VAL A 210 23.99 21.60 49.49
CA VAL A 210 22.67 21.05 49.84
C VAL A 210 22.39 19.82 48.99
N THR A 211 22.12 18.72 49.65
CA THR A 211 21.68 17.48 49.01
C THR A 211 20.19 17.33 49.18
N GLN A 212 19.49 17.13 48.08
CA GLN A 212 18.06 16.85 48.05
C GLN A 212 17.82 15.52 47.36
N SER A 213 16.98 14.68 47.96
CA SER A 213 16.55 13.41 47.40
C SER A 213 15.04 13.44 47.20
N ASP A 214 14.62 13.26 45.98
CA ASP A 214 13.22 13.31 45.55
C ASP A 214 12.77 11.95 45.02
N PHE A 215 11.74 11.40 45.55
CA PHE A 215 10.95 10.37 44.90
C PHE A 215 9.70 11.04 44.32
N ARG A 216 9.63 11.10 42.96
CA ARG A 216 8.55 11.77 42.26
C ARG A 216 7.68 10.80 41.50
N THR A 217 6.39 11.07 41.47
CA THR A 217 5.40 10.35 40.68
C THR A 217 4.53 11.39 39.98
N ASN A 218 4.43 11.27 38.66
CA ASN A 218 3.59 12.10 37.82
C ASN A 218 2.56 11.20 37.13
N PHE A 219 1.30 11.57 37.14
CA PHE A 219 0.23 10.99 36.35
C PHE A 219 -0.41 12.08 35.51
N GLY A 220 -0.47 11.85 34.19
CA GLY A 220 -1.06 12.81 33.28
C GLY A 220 -2.08 12.17 32.36
N ALA A 221 -3.03 12.97 31.91
CA ALA A 221 -3.94 12.70 30.81
C ALA A 221 -3.86 13.87 29.84
N SER A 222 -3.57 13.58 28.58
CA SER A 222 -3.54 14.59 27.53
C SER A 222 -4.35 14.17 26.32
N GLY A 223 -4.87 15.11 25.55
CA GLY A 223 -5.60 14.83 24.35
C GLY A 223 -6.05 16.10 23.62
N PHE A 224 -6.70 15.84 22.48
CA PHE A 224 -7.28 16.89 21.65
C PHE A 224 -8.81 16.87 21.79
N SER A 225 -9.40 18.06 21.80
CA SER A 225 -10.85 18.20 21.75
C SER A 225 -11.34 18.01 20.31
N PRO A 226 -12.36 17.19 20.07
CA PRO A 226 -12.98 17.10 18.74
C PRO A 226 -13.68 18.39 18.32
N PHE A 227 -13.90 19.31 19.29
CA PHE A 227 -14.54 20.60 19.07
C PHE A 227 -13.48 21.70 18.95
N ALA A 228 -13.55 22.46 17.86
CA ALA A 228 -12.78 23.71 17.68
C ALA A 228 -11.23 23.59 17.84
N GLY A 229 -10.64 22.39 17.71
CA GLY A 229 -9.19 22.20 17.70
C GLY A 229 -8.46 22.46 19.02
N GLY A 230 -9.17 22.45 20.14
CA GLY A 230 -8.59 22.63 21.47
C GLY A 230 -7.74 21.43 21.89
N SER A 231 -6.76 21.64 22.78
CA SER A 231 -5.99 20.60 23.44
C SER A 231 -6.09 20.76 24.97
N TYR A 232 -6.07 19.63 25.67
CA TYR A 232 -6.10 19.61 27.13
C TYR A 232 -5.00 18.73 27.68
N THR A 233 -4.47 19.14 28.83
CA THR A 233 -3.61 18.32 29.67
C THR A 233 -4.10 18.40 31.12
N ALA A 234 -4.07 17.28 31.80
CA ALA A 234 -4.39 17.18 33.22
C ALA A 234 -3.27 16.36 33.87
N ASP A 235 -2.41 17.05 34.64
CA ASP A 235 -1.24 16.43 35.26
C ASP A 235 -1.36 16.49 36.78
N PHE A 236 -1.26 15.35 37.41
CA PHE A 236 -1.11 15.21 38.84
C PHE A 236 0.33 14.83 39.18
N SER A 237 1.01 15.67 39.96
CA SER A 237 2.37 15.41 40.42
C SER A 237 2.37 15.26 41.96
N ALA A 238 3.15 14.33 42.44
CA ALA A 238 3.41 14.15 43.86
C ALA A 238 4.87 13.76 44.08
N ALA A 239 5.46 14.28 45.14
CA ALA A 239 6.83 13.88 45.48
C ALA A 239 6.99 13.71 47.00
N ARG A 240 8.01 12.91 47.37
CA ARG A 240 8.59 12.87 48.70
C ARG A 240 10.02 13.41 48.59
N THR A 241 10.21 14.57 49.21
CA THR A 241 11.48 15.28 49.20
C THR A 241 12.16 15.23 50.55
N THR A 242 13.38 14.78 50.62
CA THR A 242 14.23 14.87 51.82
C THR A 242 15.44 15.71 51.51
N THR A 243 15.86 16.54 52.45
CA THR A 243 16.97 17.46 52.27
C THR A 243 17.82 17.60 53.54
N ASN A 244 19.12 17.88 53.35
CA ASN A 244 19.99 18.31 54.47
C ASN A 244 20.06 19.83 54.63
N ASN A 245 19.15 20.57 53.99
CA ASN A 245 19.07 22.03 54.13
C ASN A 245 18.65 22.38 55.57
N GLN A 246 19.53 23.10 56.26
CA GLN A 246 19.30 23.51 57.67
C GLN A 246 18.16 24.50 57.85
N ASN A 247 17.70 25.16 56.79
CA ASN A 247 16.58 26.08 56.79
C ASN A 247 15.24 25.46 56.41
N ALA A 248 15.20 24.13 56.16
CA ALA A 248 13.98 23.45 55.77
C ALA A 248 13.10 23.23 57.02
N LEU A 249 11.94 23.90 57.08
CA LEU A 249 10.97 23.74 58.17
C LEU A 249 10.19 22.43 58.13
N LEU A 250 10.19 21.75 56.98
CA LEU A 250 9.57 20.45 56.76
C LEU A 250 10.62 19.47 56.16
N ASN A 251 10.79 18.30 56.81
CA ASN A 251 11.68 17.26 56.30
C ASN A 251 11.31 15.87 56.87
N PRO A 252 10.82 14.93 56.04
CA PRO A 252 10.52 15.00 54.62
C PRO A 252 9.36 15.95 54.28
N GLN A 253 9.40 16.48 53.05
CA GLN A 253 8.29 17.26 52.47
C GLN A 253 7.52 16.35 51.48
N PHE A 254 6.23 16.61 51.36
CA PHE A 254 5.33 15.98 50.40
C PHE A 254 4.69 17.07 49.49
N PRO A 255 5.44 17.65 48.55
CA PRO A 255 4.83 18.57 47.58
C PRO A 255 3.99 17.78 46.58
N GLY A 256 2.85 18.32 46.20
CA GLY A 256 2.00 17.80 45.16
C GLY A 256 1.27 18.92 44.43
N ALA A 257 0.86 18.66 43.19
CA ALA A 257 0.07 19.60 42.42
C ALA A 257 -0.85 18.87 41.43
N LEU A 258 -2.02 19.42 41.22
CA LEU A 258 -2.90 19.10 40.10
C LEU A 258 -2.87 20.28 39.12
N ASN A 259 -2.39 20.06 37.91
CA ASN A 259 -2.34 21.04 36.83
C ASN A 259 -3.37 20.67 35.78
N LEU A 260 -4.27 21.56 35.43
CA LEU A 260 -5.20 21.44 34.34
C LEU A 260 -4.91 22.56 33.35
N THR A 261 -4.57 22.21 32.12
CA THR A 261 -4.30 23.18 31.04
C THR A 261 -5.24 22.91 29.88
N TYR A 262 -5.87 23.96 29.38
CA TYR A 262 -6.66 23.94 28.17
C TYR A 262 -6.20 25.04 27.23
N ILE A 263 -5.91 24.66 25.98
CA ILE A 263 -5.48 25.59 24.93
C ILE A 263 -6.51 25.55 23.81
N GLN A 264 -7.18 26.67 23.57
CA GLN A 264 -8.19 26.83 22.55
C GLN A 264 -7.68 27.78 21.45
N PRO A 265 -7.47 27.27 20.21
CA PRO A 265 -7.25 28.17 19.09
C PRO A 265 -8.47 29.06 18.86
N LEU A 266 -8.25 30.37 18.68
CA LEU A 266 -9.31 31.34 18.42
C LEU A 266 -9.38 31.79 16.96
N TRP A 267 -8.32 31.56 16.18
CA TRP A 267 -8.27 31.95 14.77
C TRP A 267 -7.69 30.83 13.91
N ARG A 268 -6.34 30.69 13.84
CA ARG A 268 -5.70 29.61 13.09
C ARG A 268 -5.97 28.27 13.79
N GLY A 269 -6.52 27.27 13.06
CA GLY A 269 -6.86 25.96 13.60
C GLY A 269 -8.22 25.89 14.33
N LEU A 270 -8.97 26.99 14.47
CA LEU A 270 -10.29 26.98 15.09
C LEU A 270 -11.29 26.18 14.28
N ARG A 271 -11.42 26.48 12.98
CA ARG A 271 -12.39 25.84 12.10
C ARG A 271 -11.85 24.55 11.48
N PHE A 272 -10.55 24.54 11.18
CA PHE A 272 -9.91 23.44 10.49
C PHE A 272 -8.45 23.31 10.91
N ASP A 273 -8.18 22.31 11.75
CA ASP A 273 -6.85 21.98 12.28
C ASP A 273 -6.24 20.77 11.54
N ASN A 274 -4.98 20.44 11.87
CA ASN A 274 -4.26 19.33 11.28
C ASN A 274 -4.93 17.98 11.55
N ASN A 275 -5.54 17.79 12.72
CA ASN A 275 -6.19 16.53 13.08
C ASN A 275 -7.43 16.28 12.20
N ARG A 276 -8.27 17.31 12.04
CA ARG A 276 -9.44 17.24 11.15
C ARG A 276 -9.04 17.06 9.70
N ARG A 277 -7.98 17.78 9.24
CA ARG A 277 -7.40 17.58 7.92
C ARG A 277 -7.02 16.12 7.69
N ASN A 278 -6.24 15.53 8.61
CA ASN A 278 -5.78 14.15 8.47
C ASN A 278 -6.94 13.14 8.45
N ILE A 279 -7.97 13.37 9.24
CA ILE A 279 -9.18 12.53 9.25
C ILE A 279 -9.96 12.66 7.94
N GLU A 280 -10.16 13.89 7.43
CA GLU A 280 -10.85 14.12 6.14
C GLU A 280 -10.06 13.50 4.98
N ILE A 281 -8.72 13.64 4.97
CA ILE A 281 -7.86 13.00 3.98
C ILE A 281 -7.94 11.47 4.07
N ALA A 282 -7.85 10.90 5.28
CA ALA A 282 -7.97 9.45 5.47
C ALA A 282 -9.33 8.92 5.00
N LYS A 283 -10.43 9.68 5.21
CA LYS A 283 -11.75 9.35 4.68
C LYS A 283 -11.78 9.36 3.15
N LYS A 284 -11.15 10.36 2.52
CA LYS A 284 -11.06 10.45 1.06
C LYS A 284 -10.14 9.39 0.46
N ASN A 285 -9.04 9.06 1.15
CA ASN A 285 -8.16 7.95 0.76
C ASN A 285 -8.89 6.60 0.77
N LEU A 286 -9.81 6.37 1.72
CA LEU A 286 -10.68 5.19 1.68
C LEU A 286 -11.53 5.19 0.42
N SER A 287 -12.20 6.31 0.07
CA SER A 287 -12.98 6.41 -1.18
C SER A 287 -12.11 6.25 -2.43
N LEU A 288 -10.86 6.74 -2.41
CA LEU A 288 -9.90 6.54 -3.50
C LEU A 288 -9.55 5.06 -3.67
N THR A 289 -9.29 4.36 -2.56
CA THR A 289 -8.96 2.93 -2.58
C THR A 289 -10.16 2.09 -3.03
N ASP A 290 -11.39 2.46 -2.67
CA ASP A 290 -12.62 1.83 -3.19
C ASP A 290 -12.74 2.00 -4.71
N ALA A 291 -12.43 3.18 -5.25
CA ALA A 291 -12.44 3.40 -6.69
C ALA A 291 -11.32 2.60 -7.40
N GLN A 292 -10.15 2.46 -6.79
CA GLN A 292 -9.05 1.61 -7.28
C GLN A 292 -9.46 0.12 -7.29
N PHE A 293 -10.13 -0.33 -6.24
CA PHE A 293 -10.67 -1.70 -6.16
C PHE A 293 -11.67 -1.98 -7.29
N ARG A 294 -12.60 -1.05 -7.56
CA ARG A 294 -13.53 -1.17 -8.70
C ARG A 294 -12.80 -1.24 -10.04
N GLY A 295 -11.76 -0.41 -10.23
CA GLY A 295 -10.92 -0.46 -11.42
C GLY A 295 -10.23 -1.82 -11.59
N ARG A 296 -9.68 -2.37 -10.50
CA ARG A 296 -9.04 -3.68 -10.54
C ARG A 296 -10.04 -4.81 -10.83
N ALA A 297 -11.25 -4.74 -10.27
CA ALA A 297 -12.31 -5.71 -10.57
C ALA A 297 -12.69 -5.70 -12.06
N ILE A 298 -12.87 -4.52 -12.66
CA ILE A 298 -13.14 -4.38 -14.10
C ILE A 298 -12.01 -5.00 -14.93
N GLU A 299 -10.75 -4.74 -14.57
CA GLU A 299 -9.60 -5.27 -15.28
C GLU A 299 -9.52 -6.80 -15.21
N VAL A 300 -9.71 -7.38 -14.01
CA VAL A 300 -9.70 -8.85 -13.83
C VAL A 300 -10.85 -9.49 -14.58
N ILE A 301 -12.06 -8.93 -14.56
CA ILE A 301 -13.19 -9.45 -15.35
C ILE A 301 -12.85 -9.46 -16.84
N ALA A 302 -12.31 -8.35 -17.37
CA ALA A 302 -11.94 -8.27 -18.79
C ALA A 302 -10.85 -9.30 -19.15
N GLN A 303 -9.88 -9.53 -18.28
CA GLN A 303 -8.85 -10.56 -18.49
C GLN A 303 -9.45 -11.98 -18.48
N VAL A 304 -10.39 -12.26 -17.58
CA VAL A 304 -11.08 -13.56 -17.51
C VAL A 304 -11.93 -13.79 -18.77
N GLU A 305 -12.67 -12.78 -19.21
CA GLU A 305 -13.46 -12.85 -20.46
C GLU A 305 -12.56 -13.13 -21.66
N GLN A 306 -11.45 -12.43 -21.79
CA GLN A 306 -10.48 -12.67 -22.88
C GLN A 306 -9.88 -14.07 -22.81
N ALA A 307 -9.49 -14.55 -21.62
CA ALA A 307 -8.93 -15.88 -21.42
C ALA A 307 -9.95 -16.98 -21.72
N TYR A 308 -11.20 -16.78 -21.30
CA TYR A 308 -12.30 -17.70 -21.55
C TYR A 308 -12.58 -17.85 -23.07
N TRP A 309 -12.69 -16.74 -23.79
CA TRP A 309 -12.91 -16.79 -25.24
C TRP A 309 -11.69 -17.34 -25.99
N ASN A 310 -10.47 -17.14 -25.48
CA ASN A 310 -9.28 -17.81 -26.02
C ASN A 310 -9.37 -19.33 -25.86
N LEU A 311 -9.84 -19.81 -24.72
CA LEU A 311 -10.03 -21.25 -24.50
C LEU A 311 -11.12 -21.82 -25.41
N VAL A 312 -12.25 -21.11 -25.58
CA VAL A 312 -13.31 -21.48 -26.54
C VAL A 312 -12.75 -21.65 -27.96
N PHE A 313 -11.96 -20.67 -28.40
CA PHE A 313 -11.31 -20.73 -29.71
C PHE A 313 -10.36 -21.92 -29.81
N ALA A 314 -9.46 -22.09 -28.86
CA ALA A 314 -8.46 -23.17 -28.88
C ALA A 314 -9.10 -24.55 -28.95
N LEU A 315 -10.15 -24.80 -28.14
CA LEU A 315 -10.87 -26.08 -28.14
C LEU A 315 -11.60 -26.33 -29.46
N ARG A 316 -12.29 -25.33 -30.01
CA ARG A 316 -12.98 -25.47 -31.31
C ARG A 316 -11.99 -25.64 -32.44
N ASN A 317 -10.88 -24.92 -32.43
CA ASN A 317 -9.83 -25.08 -33.43
C ASN A 317 -9.18 -26.46 -33.35
N LEU A 318 -8.90 -26.99 -32.16
CA LEU A 318 -8.43 -28.37 -31.99
C LEU A 318 -9.38 -29.37 -32.60
N GLN A 319 -10.70 -29.22 -32.37
CA GLN A 319 -11.71 -30.11 -32.98
C GLN A 319 -11.66 -30.03 -34.53
N VAL A 320 -11.53 -28.82 -35.09
CA VAL A 320 -11.42 -28.65 -36.56
C VAL A 320 -10.15 -29.32 -37.10
N GLN A 321 -9.01 -29.27 -36.41
CA GLN A 321 -7.78 -29.94 -36.83
C GLN A 321 -7.91 -31.47 -36.73
N ILE A 322 -8.55 -32.01 -35.67
CA ILE A 322 -8.82 -33.46 -35.54
C ILE A 322 -9.72 -33.95 -36.66
N ASP A 323 -10.78 -33.21 -36.98
CA ASP A 323 -11.69 -33.56 -38.05
C ASP A 323 -11.01 -33.51 -39.45
N ALA A 324 -10.07 -32.57 -39.64
CA ALA A 324 -9.25 -32.51 -40.84
C ALA A 324 -8.35 -33.76 -40.98
N VAL A 325 -7.72 -34.24 -39.91
CA VAL A 325 -6.94 -35.50 -39.93
C VAL A 325 -7.82 -36.69 -40.28
N LYS A 326 -9.01 -36.82 -39.64
CA LYS A 326 -9.96 -37.90 -39.92
C LYS A 326 -10.36 -37.89 -41.40
N GLN A 327 -10.72 -36.73 -41.93
CA GLN A 327 -11.11 -36.56 -43.33
C GLN A 327 -9.96 -36.92 -44.29
N ALA A 328 -8.73 -36.48 -43.97
CA ALA A 328 -7.54 -36.78 -44.76
C ALA A 328 -7.22 -38.32 -44.80
N ARG A 329 -7.41 -39.00 -43.64
CA ARG A 329 -7.23 -40.46 -43.58
C ARG A 329 -8.28 -41.22 -44.42
N THR A 330 -9.55 -40.80 -44.33
CA THR A 330 -10.60 -41.37 -45.20
C THR A 330 -10.28 -41.15 -46.68
N GLN A 331 -9.72 -40.00 -47.04
CA GLN A 331 -9.28 -39.69 -48.41
C GLN A 331 -8.10 -40.56 -48.81
N LEU A 332 -7.11 -40.80 -47.94
CA LEU A 332 -5.97 -41.68 -48.19
C LEU A 332 -6.45 -43.12 -48.52
N GLU A 333 -7.36 -43.67 -47.69
CA GLU A 333 -7.94 -44.98 -47.92
C GLU A 333 -8.68 -45.08 -49.28
N SER A 334 -9.37 -44.02 -49.67
CA SER A 334 -10.01 -43.92 -50.98
C SER A 334 -8.96 -43.88 -52.13
N ASN A 335 -7.90 -43.12 -51.98
CA ASN A 335 -6.82 -43.00 -52.96
C ASN A 335 -6.07 -44.34 -53.13
N GLN A 336 -5.77 -45.05 -52.03
CA GLN A 336 -5.16 -46.39 -52.06
C GLN A 336 -6.00 -47.39 -52.85
N ARG A 337 -7.36 -47.40 -52.64
CA ARG A 337 -8.28 -48.21 -53.40
C ARG A 337 -8.31 -47.85 -54.90
N LEU A 338 -8.20 -46.59 -55.24
CA LEU A 338 -8.13 -46.13 -56.65
C LEU A 338 -6.79 -46.46 -57.31
N VAL A 339 -5.70 -46.38 -56.58
CA VAL A 339 -4.37 -46.81 -57.07
C VAL A 339 -4.32 -48.29 -57.30
N SER A 340 -4.89 -49.11 -56.38
CA SER A 340 -4.98 -50.58 -56.55
C SER A 340 -5.80 -51.01 -57.79
N LYS A 341 -6.75 -50.16 -58.23
CA LYS A 341 -7.54 -50.34 -59.44
C LYS A 341 -6.92 -49.73 -60.69
N GLY A 342 -5.74 -49.12 -60.58
CA GLY A 342 -5.04 -48.48 -61.71
C GLY A 342 -5.64 -47.15 -62.19
N VAL A 343 -6.53 -46.54 -61.38
CA VAL A 343 -7.22 -45.31 -61.73
C VAL A 343 -6.41 -44.04 -61.28
N LEU A 344 -5.61 -44.18 -60.22
CA LEU A 344 -4.80 -43.09 -59.66
C LEU A 344 -3.31 -43.43 -59.69
N ALA A 345 -2.43 -42.42 -59.76
CA ALA A 345 -0.99 -42.62 -59.70
C ALA A 345 -0.50 -42.86 -58.24
N PRO A 346 0.54 -43.71 -58.04
CA PRO A 346 1.07 -43.95 -56.67
C PRO A 346 1.53 -42.70 -55.96
N ILE A 347 1.96 -41.66 -56.69
CA ILE A 347 2.40 -40.35 -56.13
C ILE A 347 1.25 -39.66 -55.38
N ASP A 348 0.00 -39.86 -55.74
CA ASP A 348 -1.17 -39.27 -55.07
C ASP A 348 -1.39 -39.87 -53.69
N VAL A 349 -0.92 -41.10 -53.45
CA VAL A 349 -0.91 -41.73 -52.10
C VAL A 349 0.15 -41.06 -51.23
N VAL A 350 1.34 -40.78 -51.79
CA VAL A 350 2.41 -40.05 -51.08
C VAL A 350 1.97 -38.64 -50.73
N ALA A 351 1.33 -37.91 -51.64
CA ALA A 351 0.78 -36.59 -51.39
C ALA A 351 -0.28 -36.60 -50.27
N ALA A 352 -1.20 -37.59 -50.27
CA ALA A 352 -2.18 -37.72 -49.18
C ALA A 352 -1.53 -38.05 -47.85
N THR A 353 -0.49 -38.88 -47.80
CA THR A 353 0.27 -39.19 -46.58
C THR A 353 0.98 -37.97 -46.05
N THR A 354 1.62 -37.17 -46.88
CA THR A 354 2.27 -35.91 -46.52
C THR A 354 1.25 -34.94 -45.91
N GLN A 355 0.06 -34.83 -46.52
CA GLN A 355 -1.02 -33.99 -46.01
C GLN A 355 -1.51 -34.42 -44.60
N ILE A 356 -1.65 -35.72 -44.36
CA ILE A 356 -1.98 -36.24 -43.04
C ILE A 356 -0.96 -35.85 -42.01
N THR A 357 0.33 -36.00 -42.30
CA THR A 357 1.44 -35.61 -41.40
C THR A 357 1.40 -34.12 -41.09
N THR A 358 1.10 -33.26 -42.05
CA THR A 358 0.95 -31.82 -41.88
C THR A 358 -0.23 -31.50 -40.95
N PHE A 359 -1.38 -32.18 -41.14
CA PHE A 359 -2.53 -31.99 -40.27
C PHE A 359 -2.31 -32.53 -38.85
N GLU A 360 -1.61 -33.66 -38.70
CA GLU A 360 -1.20 -34.19 -37.39
C GLU A 360 -0.31 -33.21 -36.63
N GLN A 361 0.66 -32.56 -37.30
CA GLN A 361 1.45 -31.51 -36.70
C GLN A 361 0.57 -30.37 -36.22
N SER A 362 -0.42 -29.94 -37.01
CA SER A 362 -1.36 -28.86 -36.60
C SER A 362 -2.22 -29.27 -35.41
N VAL A 363 -2.58 -30.56 -35.24
CA VAL A 363 -3.27 -31.05 -34.05
C VAL A 363 -2.43 -30.90 -32.80
N TYR A 364 -1.13 -31.28 -32.86
CA TYR A 364 -0.24 -31.12 -31.69
C TYR A 364 -0.04 -29.63 -31.29
N THR A 365 0.08 -28.75 -32.27
CA THR A 365 0.12 -27.30 -32.00
C THR A 365 -1.17 -26.82 -31.37
N ALA A 366 -2.33 -27.24 -31.88
CA ALA A 366 -3.61 -26.89 -31.31
C ALA A 366 -3.82 -27.44 -29.88
N GLN A 367 -3.27 -28.63 -29.57
CA GLN A 367 -3.29 -29.18 -28.18
C GLN A 367 -2.44 -28.33 -27.21
N GLU A 368 -1.27 -27.84 -27.66
CA GLU A 368 -0.45 -26.92 -26.89
C GLU A 368 -1.21 -25.62 -26.62
N ASP A 369 -1.87 -25.06 -27.63
CA ASP A 369 -2.66 -23.85 -27.51
C ASP A 369 -3.83 -23.99 -26.51
N VAL A 370 -4.53 -25.14 -26.54
CA VAL A 370 -5.57 -25.46 -25.55
C VAL A 370 -5.00 -25.48 -24.14
N THR A 371 -3.87 -26.16 -23.96
CA THR A 371 -3.22 -26.27 -22.64
C THR A 371 -2.80 -24.90 -22.14
N ARG A 372 -2.22 -24.06 -23.01
CA ARG A 372 -1.82 -22.69 -22.67
C ARG A 372 -3.02 -21.81 -22.32
N ALA A 373 -4.09 -21.85 -23.11
CA ALA A 373 -5.29 -21.07 -22.89
C ALA A 373 -6.00 -21.47 -21.59
N GLU A 374 -6.09 -22.78 -21.32
CA GLU A 374 -6.70 -23.30 -20.10
C GLU A 374 -5.89 -22.94 -18.85
N ASN A 375 -4.55 -23.05 -18.90
CA ASN A 375 -3.69 -22.67 -17.79
C ASN A 375 -3.76 -21.16 -17.51
N ASN A 376 -3.86 -20.33 -18.56
CA ASN A 376 -4.05 -18.88 -18.38
C ASN A 376 -5.38 -18.57 -17.68
N LEU A 377 -6.46 -19.23 -18.07
CA LEU A 377 -7.76 -19.06 -17.41
C LEU A 377 -7.72 -19.54 -15.95
N LYS A 378 -7.13 -20.72 -15.70
CA LYS A 378 -6.98 -21.29 -14.35
C LYS A 378 -6.16 -20.35 -13.44
N THR A 379 -5.10 -19.74 -13.95
CA THR A 379 -4.28 -18.79 -13.18
C THR A 379 -5.08 -17.56 -12.71
N LEU A 380 -6.07 -17.14 -13.48
CA LEU A 380 -6.94 -16.01 -13.12
C LEU A 380 -8.03 -16.39 -12.10
N MET A 381 -8.47 -17.66 -12.11
CA MET A 381 -9.62 -18.11 -11.31
C MET A 381 -9.24 -18.83 -10.01
N LEU A 382 -8.03 -19.39 -9.91
CA LEU A 382 -7.66 -20.25 -8.79
C LEU A 382 -6.80 -19.51 -7.77
N PRO A 383 -7.02 -19.76 -6.46
CA PRO A 383 -6.29 -19.07 -5.40
C PRO A 383 -4.84 -19.53 -5.27
N ASP A 384 -4.59 -20.80 -5.55
CA ASP A 384 -3.29 -21.44 -5.36
C ASP A 384 -3.06 -22.61 -6.32
N ARG A 385 -1.85 -23.18 -6.27
CA ARG A 385 -1.41 -24.31 -7.09
C ARG A 385 -1.94 -25.68 -6.62
N THR A 386 -2.57 -25.76 -5.45
CA THR A 386 -3.00 -27.02 -4.82
C THR A 386 -4.45 -27.36 -5.13
N SER A 387 -5.17 -26.47 -5.82
CA SER A 387 -6.55 -26.68 -6.21
C SER A 387 -6.70 -27.89 -7.15
N GLU A 388 -7.66 -28.76 -6.87
CA GLU A 388 -7.98 -29.93 -7.68
C GLU A 388 -8.39 -29.58 -9.14
N ILE A 389 -8.86 -28.36 -9.35
CA ILE A 389 -9.26 -27.87 -10.68
C ILE A 389 -8.07 -27.82 -11.65
N TRP A 390 -6.80 -27.75 -11.15
CA TRP A 390 -5.63 -27.81 -12.03
C TRP A 390 -5.55 -29.08 -12.86
N SER A 391 -5.92 -30.22 -12.27
CA SER A 391 -5.89 -31.52 -12.93
C SER A 391 -7.12 -31.82 -13.79
N ARG A 392 -8.16 -30.98 -13.73
CA ARG A 392 -9.44 -31.20 -14.45
C ARG A 392 -9.55 -30.27 -15.66
N PRO A 393 -9.96 -30.77 -16.85
CA PRO A 393 -10.15 -29.93 -18.02
C PRO A 393 -11.41 -29.08 -17.88
N ILE A 394 -11.32 -27.81 -18.33
CA ILE A 394 -12.45 -26.90 -18.38
C ILE A 394 -13.11 -26.99 -19.76
N THR A 395 -14.41 -27.21 -19.77
CA THR A 395 -15.24 -27.23 -21.00
C THR A 395 -16.15 -25.98 -20.97
N PRO A 396 -15.84 -24.93 -21.75
CA PRO A 396 -16.69 -23.77 -21.86
C PRO A 396 -18.05 -24.09 -22.46
N ILE A 397 -19.15 -23.68 -21.81
CA ILE A 397 -20.52 -23.95 -22.25
C ILE A 397 -21.34 -22.70 -22.59
N SER A 398 -20.75 -21.49 -22.39
CA SER A 398 -21.44 -20.22 -22.74
C SER A 398 -21.66 -20.12 -24.26
N GLU A 399 -22.81 -19.60 -24.65
CA GLU A 399 -23.12 -19.28 -26.04
C GLU A 399 -22.27 -18.12 -26.54
N VAL A 400 -21.85 -18.21 -27.80
CA VAL A 400 -21.13 -17.14 -28.48
C VAL A 400 -22.12 -16.06 -28.90
N SER A 401 -21.97 -14.85 -28.36
CA SER A 401 -22.79 -13.71 -28.83
C SER A 401 -22.38 -13.31 -30.24
N LEU A 402 -23.34 -13.24 -31.15
CA LEU A 402 -23.13 -12.80 -32.54
C LEU A 402 -23.73 -11.41 -32.79
N GLU A 403 -24.42 -10.81 -31.81
CA GLU A 403 -25.08 -9.53 -31.92
C GLU A 403 -24.33 -8.49 -31.07
N PRO A 404 -23.53 -7.60 -31.70
CA PRO A 404 -22.86 -6.54 -30.99
C PRO A 404 -23.82 -5.43 -30.54
N PRO A 405 -23.58 -4.76 -29.41
CA PRO A 405 -24.39 -3.65 -28.97
C PRO A 405 -24.28 -2.47 -29.95
N ARG A 406 -25.44 -1.94 -30.39
CA ARG A 406 -25.49 -0.78 -31.29
C ARG A 406 -25.58 0.51 -30.48
N VAL A 407 -24.43 1.15 -30.21
CA VAL A 407 -24.33 2.36 -29.41
C VAL A 407 -23.76 3.50 -30.25
N ASN A 408 -24.30 4.72 -30.05
CA ASN A 408 -23.71 5.94 -30.64
C ASN A 408 -22.46 6.33 -29.85
N LEU A 409 -21.42 6.88 -30.54
CA LEU A 409 -20.18 7.33 -29.96
C LEU A 409 -20.39 8.33 -28.81
N GLU A 410 -21.26 9.32 -29.00
CA GLU A 410 -21.51 10.36 -27.99
C GLU A 410 -22.08 9.78 -26.69
N ILE A 411 -23.01 8.82 -26.80
CA ILE A 411 -23.60 8.15 -25.64
C ILE A 411 -22.53 7.29 -24.95
N ALA A 412 -21.73 6.52 -25.73
CA ALA A 412 -20.66 5.69 -25.18
C ALA A 412 -19.60 6.51 -24.46
N THR A 413 -19.18 7.64 -25.01
CA THR A 413 -18.20 8.54 -24.39
C THR A 413 -18.76 9.20 -23.12
N ALA A 414 -20.01 9.66 -23.16
CA ALA A 414 -20.65 10.23 -21.98
C ALA A 414 -20.78 9.20 -20.83
N GLU A 415 -21.14 7.96 -21.15
CA GLU A 415 -21.22 6.87 -20.18
C GLU A 415 -19.83 6.53 -19.62
N ALA A 416 -18.79 6.45 -20.47
CA ALA A 416 -17.42 6.20 -20.04
C ALA A 416 -16.91 7.28 -19.06
N LEU A 417 -17.11 8.55 -19.38
CA LEU A 417 -16.70 9.66 -18.49
C LEU A 417 -17.44 9.66 -17.15
N ARG A 418 -18.66 9.08 -17.11
CA ARG A 418 -19.45 8.96 -15.88
C ARG A 418 -19.08 7.74 -15.05
N SER A 419 -18.82 6.59 -15.70
CA SER A 419 -18.78 5.28 -15.06
C SER A 419 -17.35 4.77 -14.77
N ARG A 420 -16.33 5.36 -15.44
CA ARG A 420 -14.94 4.89 -15.28
C ARG A 420 -14.35 5.26 -13.92
N PRO A 421 -13.74 4.27 -13.22
CA PRO A 421 -13.16 4.48 -11.90
C PRO A 421 -12.01 5.50 -11.88
N GLU A 422 -11.28 5.67 -12.99
CA GLU A 422 -10.15 6.60 -13.09
C GLU A 422 -10.61 8.07 -12.95
N ILE A 423 -11.77 8.40 -13.46
CA ILE A 423 -12.35 9.74 -13.28
C ILE A 423 -12.74 9.96 -11.81
N THR A 424 -13.32 8.96 -11.17
CA THR A 424 -13.65 9.02 -9.74
C THR A 424 -12.39 9.16 -8.87
N GLN A 425 -11.29 8.48 -9.22
CA GLN A 425 -10.01 8.60 -8.54
C GLN A 425 -9.44 10.02 -8.66
N LEU A 426 -9.46 10.61 -9.85
CA LEU A 426 -9.01 11.99 -10.09
C LEU A 426 -9.89 13.02 -9.37
N GLN A 427 -11.20 12.80 -9.34
CA GLN A 427 -12.10 13.65 -8.58
C GLN A 427 -11.78 13.59 -7.08
N THR A 428 -11.61 12.39 -6.53
CA THR A 428 -11.23 12.20 -5.11
C THR A 428 -9.87 12.83 -4.80
N SER A 429 -8.90 12.72 -5.71
CA SER A 429 -7.59 13.37 -5.58
C SER A 429 -7.73 14.90 -5.57
N SER A 430 -8.61 15.45 -6.40
CA SER A 430 -8.93 16.88 -6.38
C SER A 430 -9.56 17.31 -5.05
N GLU A 431 -10.44 16.51 -4.48
CA GLU A 431 -11.07 16.78 -3.20
C GLU A 431 -10.05 16.73 -2.04
N ILE A 432 -9.07 15.79 -2.08
CA ILE A 432 -7.96 15.73 -1.13
C ILE A 432 -7.13 17.01 -1.23
N ASN A 433 -6.80 17.45 -2.43
CA ASN A 433 -6.04 18.70 -2.62
C ASN A 433 -6.83 19.94 -2.12
N GLN A 434 -8.15 19.98 -2.29
CA GLN A 434 -8.99 21.06 -1.74
C GLN A 434 -9.00 21.06 -0.20
N ILE A 435 -8.92 19.88 0.45
CA ILE A 435 -8.76 19.78 1.89
C ILE A 435 -7.41 20.38 2.32
N ASP A 436 -6.35 20.08 1.57
CA ASP A 436 -5.00 20.63 1.80
C ASP A 436 -4.95 22.14 1.58
N GLU A 437 -5.54 22.64 0.49
CA GLU A 437 -5.65 24.07 0.22
C GLU A 437 -6.38 24.80 1.35
N ARG A 438 -7.50 24.25 1.83
CA ARG A 438 -8.26 24.83 2.97
C ARG A 438 -7.41 24.90 4.22
N TYR A 439 -6.63 23.85 4.50
CA TYR A 439 -5.72 23.82 5.64
C TYR A 439 -4.57 24.83 5.49
N PHE A 440 -3.87 24.83 4.36
CA PHE A 440 -2.74 25.73 4.14
C PHE A 440 -3.18 27.19 4.09
N ARG A 441 -4.36 27.48 3.56
CA ARG A 441 -4.99 28.81 3.65
C ARG A 441 -5.28 29.23 5.10
N ASP A 442 -5.64 28.29 5.97
CA ASP A 442 -5.81 28.57 7.39
C ASP A 442 -4.46 28.83 8.08
N GLN A 443 -3.38 28.16 7.65
CA GLN A 443 -2.04 28.34 8.20
C GLN A 443 -1.42 29.71 7.87
N THR A 444 -1.92 30.44 6.87
CA THR A 444 -1.45 31.82 6.60
C THR A 444 -1.94 32.83 7.65
N LYS A 445 -2.94 32.47 8.46
CA LYS A 445 -3.50 33.34 9.49
C LYS A 445 -2.60 33.45 10.71
N PRO A 446 -2.68 34.58 11.46
CA PRO A 446 -2.09 34.67 12.79
C PRO A 446 -2.55 33.58 13.74
N GLN A 447 -1.66 33.11 14.59
CA GLN A 447 -2.03 32.19 15.66
C GLN A 447 -2.45 32.99 16.92
N ILE A 448 -3.69 32.78 17.31
CA ILE A 448 -4.24 33.39 18.55
C ILE A 448 -4.86 32.22 19.32
N ASN A 449 -4.33 31.98 20.51
CA ASN A 449 -4.81 30.90 21.39
C ASN A 449 -5.29 31.50 22.71
N LEU A 450 -6.42 31.05 23.18
CA LEU A 450 -6.83 31.21 24.59
C LEU A 450 -6.16 30.10 25.40
N VAL A 451 -5.41 30.48 26.42
CA VAL A 451 -4.74 29.54 27.35
C VAL A 451 -5.37 29.67 28.70
N ALA A 452 -5.97 28.61 29.19
CA ALA A 452 -6.49 28.50 30.55
C ALA A 452 -5.67 27.45 31.31
N ASN A 453 -5.10 27.85 32.44
CA ASN A 453 -4.36 26.96 33.31
C ASN A 453 -4.91 27.10 34.74
N TYR A 454 -5.20 25.97 35.35
CA TYR A 454 -5.57 25.85 36.74
C TYR A 454 -4.58 24.93 37.46
N THR A 455 -3.97 25.41 38.53
CA THR A 455 -3.06 24.62 39.35
C THR A 455 -3.60 24.63 40.81
N SER A 456 -3.79 23.47 41.40
CA SER A 456 -4.02 23.33 42.82
C SER A 456 -2.81 22.68 43.47
N ALA A 457 -2.08 23.44 44.28
CA ALA A 457 -0.89 22.96 44.96
C ALA A 457 -1.21 22.42 46.35
N GLY A 458 -0.47 21.41 46.77
CA GLY A 458 -0.49 20.86 48.12
C GLY A 458 0.93 20.72 48.65
N LEU A 459 1.10 20.99 49.89
CA LEU A 459 2.33 20.79 50.63
C LEU A 459 2.03 20.26 52.00
N ALA A 460 2.71 19.20 52.41
CA ALA A 460 2.74 18.74 53.77
C ALA A 460 4.14 18.19 54.08
N GLY A 461 4.41 17.96 55.37
CA GLY A 461 5.69 17.37 55.77
C GLY A 461 5.79 17.15 57.27
N THR A 462 6.87 16.49 57.65
CA THR A 462 7.21 16.36 59.09
C THR A 462 7.89 17.65 59.54
N ALA A 463 7.39 18.19 60.64
CA ALA A 463 7.95 19.40 61.23
C ALA A 463 9.43 19.19 61.57
N ASN A 464 10.26 20.12 61.15
CA ASN A 464 11.68 20.22 61.49
C ASN A 464 11.85 21.56 62.21
N GLU A 465 11.90 21.50 63.55
CA GLU A 465 12.04 22.73 64.37
C GLU A 465 13.44 23.31 64.20
N ILE A 466 13.51 24.53 63.73
CA ILE A 466 14.75 25.23 63.58
C ILE A 466 14.92 26.20 64.78
N SER A 467 15.81 25.84 65.66
CA SER A 467 16.17 26.67 66.78
C SER A 467 17.35 27.62 66.42
N ARG A 468 17.12 28.90 66.43
CA ARG A 468 18.14 29.92 66.20
C ARG A 468 18.37 30.70 67.49
N THR A 469 19.52 30.51 68.06
CA THR A 469 19.94 31.30 69.21
C THR A 469 20.66 32.53 68.70
N SER A 470 20.08 33.72 68.89
CA SER A 470 20.70 34.98 68.53
C SER A 470 21.36 35.58 69.78
N ASN A 471 22.68 35.54 69.77
CA ASN A 471 23.44 36.34 70.73
C ASN A 471 23.63 37.75 70.15
N THR A 472 22.69 38.64 70.45
CA THR A 472 22.75 40.05 70.01
C THR A 472 23.75 40.90 70.79
N VAL A 473 24.44 40.26 71.70
CA VAL A 473 25.34 40.98 72.55
C VAL A 473 26.81 40.62 72.29
N ASN A 474 27.63 41.60 72.05
CA ASN A 474 29.06 41.43 71.96
C ASN A 474 29.58 40.86 73.30
N THR A 475 30.08 39.66 73.32
CA THR A 475 30.54 38.96 74.53
C THR A 475 31.66 39.70 75.22
N ASP A 476 32.52 40.40 74.44
CA ASP A 476 33.62 41.19 74.99
C ASP A 476 33.11 42.48 75.66
N LEU A 477 32.08 43.04 75.06
CA LEU A 477 31.43 44.19 75.68
C LEU A 477 30.71 43.83 76.98
N LEU A 478 30.04 42.70 77.00
CA LEU A 478 29.35 42.15 78.17
C LEU A 478 30.36 41.79 79.28
N ALA A 479 31.50 41.18 78.93
CA ALA A 479 32.60 40.90 79.87
C ALA A 479 33.13 42.18 80.48
N ARG A 480 33.34 43.23 79.64
CA ARG A 480 33.80 44.52 80.11
C ARG A 480 32.80 45.24 81.02
N ILE A 481 31.51 45.21 80.64
CA ILE A 481 30.45 45.74 81.52
C ILE A 481 30.42 45.02 82.87
N ASN A 482 30.57 43.71 82.88
CA ASN A 482 30.52 42.89 84.07
C ASN A 482 31.80 43.14 84.93
N GLN A 483 32.98 43.39 84.36
CA GLN A 483 34.20 43.86 85.07
C GLN A 483 34.00 45.20 85.72
N LEU A 484 33.39 46.17 85.01
CA LEU A 484 33.03 47.48 85.60
C LEU A 484 31.96 47.35 86.71
N SER A 485 30.98 46.52 86.52
CA SER A 485 29.94 46.22 87.50
C SER A 485 30.55 45.62 88.80
N ALA A 486 31.48 44.68 88.68
CA ALA A 486 32.20 44.10 89.82
C ALA A 486 33.06 45.18 90.55
N ALA A 487 33.74 46.09 89.82
CA ALA A 487 34.50 47.19 90.41
C ALA A 487 33.60 48.19 91.19
N GLN A 488 32.30 48.27 90.90
CA GLN A 488 31.33 49.13 91.56
C GLN A 488 30.38 48.34 92.53
N ASN A 489 30.72 47.11 92.88
CA ASN A 489 29.91 46.21 93.72
C ASN A 489 28.44 46.04 93.19
N LEU A 490 28.23 46.14 91.87
CA LEU A 490 26.92 45.91 91.26
C LEU A 490 26.82 44.45 90.76
N PRO A 491 25.61 43.81 90.77
CA PRO A 491 25.42 42.52 90.30
C PRO A 491 25.76 42.42 88.78
N PRO A 492 26.30 41.28 88.31
CA PRO A 492 26.64 41.14 86.91
C PRO A 492 25.40 41.17 86.05
N LEU A 493 25.51 41.80 84.86
CA LEU A 493 24.47 41.84 83.87
C LEU A 493 24.37 40.43 83.22
N VAL A 494 23.29 39.73 83.46
CA VAL A 494 22.98 38.43 82.81
C VAL A 494 22.00 38.72 81.64
N ILE A 495 22.50 38.49 80.44
CA ILE A 495 21.68 38.58 79.25
C ILE A 495 21.37 37.14 78.77
N ASN A 496 20.13 36.74 78.85
CA ASN A 496 19.71 35.45 78.35
C ASN A 496 19.64 35.51 76.82
N PRO A 497 20.30 34.61 76.09
CA PRO A 497 20.18 34.56 74.66
C PRO A 497 18.71 34.29 74.28
N THR A 498 18.18 35.08 73.37
CA THR A 498 16.86 34.86 72.86
C THR A 498 16.91 33.76 71.80
N THR A 499 16.36 32.61 72.12
CA THR A 499 16.21 31.50 71.20
C THR A 499 14.83 31.65 70.52
N THR A 500 14.84 31.92 69.26
CA THR A 500 13.61 31.86 68.45
C THR A 500 13.47 30.50 67.78
N VAL A 501 12.40 29.82 68.06
CA VAL A 501 12.04 28.53 67.42
C VAL A 501 11.11 28.87 66.28
N SER A 502 11.54 28.56 65.02
CA SER A 502 10.68 28.64 63.85
C SER A 502 10.02 27.30 63.61
N ALA A 503 8.73 27.22 63.84
CA ALA A 503 7.91 26.04 63.58
C ALA A 503 7.11 26.25 62.29
N PRO A 504 6.88 25.21 61.47
CA PRO A 504 5.99 25.31 60.32
C PRO A 504 4.55 25.53 60.73
N PRO A 505 3.74 26.21 59.90
CA PRO A 505 2.29 26.35 60.13
C PRO A 505 1.63 24.98 60.31
N GLY A 506 0.76 24.84 61.28
CA GLY A 506 0.14 23.54 61.64
C GLY A 506 -0.60 22.87 60.48
N ASN A 507 -1.13 23.66 59.56
CA ASN A 507 -1.79 23.15 58.36
C ASN A 507 -0.85 22.50 57.33
N LEU A 508 0.48 22.68 57.44
CA LEU A 508 1.50 22.04 56.62
C LEU A 508 2.11 20.80 57.31
N VAL A 509 1.81 20.57 58.58
CA VAL A 509 2.35 19.44 59.32
C VAL A 509 1.48 18.22 59.05
N GLY A 510 2.10 17.12 58.56
CA GLY A 510 1.43 15.87 58.26
C GLY A 510 2.09 15.08 57.14
N GLY A 511 1.47 13.95 56.81
CA GLY A 511 1.96 13.06 55.77
C GLY A 511 1.44 13.42 54.37
N PHE A 512 1.72 12.53 53.42
CA PHE A 512 1.28 12.63 52.04
C PHE A 512 -0.21 12.94 51.87
N PHE A 513 -1.07 12.30 52.65
CA PHE A 513 -2.53 12.51 52.57
C PHE A 513 -2.97 13.92 52.96
N ASN A 514 -2.22 14.62 53.84
CA ASN A 514 -2.47 16.03 54.13
C ASN A 514 -2.14 16.93 52.93
N SER A 515 -1.08 16.65 52.22
CA SER A 515 -0.76 17.34 50.97
C SER A 515 -1.84 17.10 49.90
N LEU A 516 -2.28 15.86 49.76
CA LEU A 516 -3.38 15.48 48.87
C LEU A 516 -4.70 16.17 49.25
N GLY A 517 -5.02 16.20 50.56
CA GLY A 517 -6.17 16.94 51.09
C GLY A 517 -6.10 18.43 50.77
N GLY A 518 -4.89 19.04 50.83
CA GLY A 518 -4.63 20.43 50.40
C GLY A 518 -4.95 20.70 48.94
N ILE A 519 -4.61 19.74 48.05
CA ILE A 519 -4.91 19.84 46.61
C ILE A 519 -6.42 19.80 46.38
N PHE A 520 -7.12 18.81 46.93
CA PHE A 520 -8.56 18.66 46.71
C PHE A 520 -9.42 19.70 47.42
N SER A 521 -8.95 20.25 48.56
CA SER A 521 -9.62 21.37 49.25
C SER A 521 -9.34 22.72 48.58
N GLN A 522 -8.54 22.73 47.49
CA GLN A 522 -8.17 23.93 46.73
C GLN A 522 -7.56 25.02 47.64
N ARG A 523 -6.71 24.61 48.57
CA ARG A 523 -6.16 25.55 49.58
C ARG A 523 -5.19 26.56 48.99
N TYR A 524 -4.47 26.15 47.92
CA TYR A 524 -3.50 26.98 47.22
C TYR A 524 -3.77 26.96 45.70
N PRO A 525 -4.90 27.57 45.26
CA PRO A 525 -5.24 27.56 43.85
C PRO A 525 -4.49 28.67 43.09
N THR A 526 -4.09 28.36 41.86
CA THR A 526 -3.56 29.32 40.90
C THR A 526 -4.39 29.28 39.63
N TYR A 527 -4.96 30.39 39.24
CA TYR A 527 -5.71 30.55 37.99
C TYR A 527 -4.90 31.45 37.04
N ARG A 528 -4.70 30.94 35.84
CA ARG A 528 -4.06 31.71 34.76
C ARG A 528 -4.95 31.64 33.54
N LEU A 529 -5.47 32.77 33.13
CA LEU A 529 -6.19 32.93 31.86
C LEU A 529 -5.42 33.98 31.03
N GLY A 530 -5.12 33.62 29.80
CA GLY A 530 -4.33 34.49 28.93
C GLY A 530 -4.59 34.23 27.46
N VAL A 531 -4.25 35.20 26.65
CA VAL A 531 -4.25 35.09 25.21
C VAL A 531 -2.80 35.07 24.72
N GLN A 532 -2.44 34.03 24.00
CA GLN A 532 -1.15 33.90 23.35
C GLN A 532 -1.30 34.28 21.87
N ILE A 533 -0.52 35.24 21.43
CA ILE A 533 -0.54 35.70 20.05
C ILE A 533 0.84 35.43 19.45
N ALA A 534 0.86 34.70 18.31
CA ALA A 534 2.07 34.49 17.53
C ALA A 534 1.82 34.98 16.10
N LEU A 535 2.56 36.00 15.72
CA LEU A 535 2.53 36.61 14.40
C LEU A 535 3.81 36.21 13.65
N PRO A 536 3.71 35.32 12.62
CA PRO A 536 4.88 34.99 11.83
C PRO A 536 5.28 36.18 10.95
N PHE A 537 6.52 36.67 11.11
CA PHE A 537 7.07 37.64 10.19
C PHE A 537 7.41 37.00 8.85
N GLY A 538 6.79 37.50 7.76
CA GLY A 538 7.04 37.02 6.40
C GLY A 538 6.42 35.70 6.02
N ASN A 539 5.80 34.95 6.91
CA ASN A 539 5.03 33.66 6.78
C ASN A 539 5.28 32.79 5.50
N ARG A 540 6.54 32.85 4.98
CA ARG A 540 6.93 32.26 3.68
C ARG A 540 6.63 30.77 3.56
N VAL A 541 6.73 30.03 4.66
CA VAL A 541 6.46 28.58 4.67
C VAL A 541 4.98 28.31 4.41
N ALA A 542 4.08 29.04 5.06
CA ALA A 542 2.64 28.85 4.86
C ALA A 542 2.20 29.31 3.47
N GLU A 543 2.76 30.45 2.98
CA GLU A 543 2.51 30.95 1.62
C GLU A 543 3.02 29.97 0.55
N ALA A 544 4.24 29.43 0.73
CA ALA A 544 4.81 28.44 -0.18
C ALA A 544 3.99 27.15 -0.21
N ASN A 545 3.53 26.67 0.96
CA ASN A 545 2.66 25.47 1.02
C ASN A 545 1.31 25.72 0.35
N LEU A 546 0.71 26.89 0.54
CA LEU A 546 -0.51 27.28 -0.16
C LEU A 546 -0.28 27.37 -1.68
N GLY A 547 0.82 28.03 -2.09
CA GLY A 547 1.20 28.14 -3.49
C GLY A 547 1.42 26.76 -4.14
N ARG A 548 2.07 25.84 -3.41
CA ARG A 548 2.24 24.45 -3.86
C ARG A 548 0.91 23.77 -4.05
N SER A 549 -0.03 23.84 -3.09
CA SER A 549 -1.32 23.17 -3.22
C SER A 549 -2.16 23.73 -4.37
N LEU A 550 -2.05 25.02 -4.68
CA LEU A 550 -2.69 25.63 -5.85
C LEU A 550 -2.08 25.16 -7.17
N ALA A 551 -0.74 24.97 -7.21
CA ALA A 551 -0.05 24.38 -8.36
C ALA A 551 -0.46 22.91 -8.56
N GLU A 552 -0.51 22.12 -7.48
CA GLU A 552 -0.98 20.73 -7.49
C GLU A 552 -2.44 20.63 -7.98
N ALA A 553 -3.34 21.57 -7.58
CA ALA A 553 -4.69 21.64 -8.10
C ALA A 553 -4.74 21.87 -9.62
N THR A 554 -3.81 22.67 -10.14
CA THR A 554 -3.70 22.90 -11.60
C THR A 554 -3.16 21.66 -12.30
N GLN A 555 -2.19 20.98 -11.71
CA GLN A 555 -1.67 19.70 -12.22
C GLN A 555 -2.77 18.63 -12.28
N ILE A 556 -3.57 18.48 -11.22
CA ILE A 556 -4.70 17.52 -11.18
C ILE A 556 -5.72 17.84 -12.29
N ARG A 557 -6.03 19.13 -12.52
CA ARG A 557 -6.93 19.52 -13.61
C ARG A 557 -6.37 19.14 -14.98
N ASN A 558 -5.07 19.35 -15.21
CA ASN A 558 -4.41 18.98 -16.45
C ASN A 558 -4.39 17.45 -16.64
N THR A 559 -4.07 16.70 -15.58
CA THR A 559 -4.12 15.22 -15.60
C THR A 559 -5.53 14.72 -15.88
N ARG A 560 -6.56 15.35 -15.31
CA ARG A 560 -7.94 15.01 -15.59
C ARG A 560 -8.30 15.25 -17.07
N ALA A 561 -7.95 16.41 -17.63
CA ALA A 561 -8.20 16.71 -19.03
C ALA A 561 -7.48 15.71 -19.96
N GLN A 562 -6.25 15.34 -19.63
CA GLN A 562 -5.50 14.30 -20.34
C GLN A 562 -6.20 12.93 -20.26
N GLN A 563 -6.66 12.54 -19.06
CA GLN A 563 -7.35 11.27 -18.87
C GLN A 563 -8.70 11.23 -19.62
N GLU A 564 -9.44 12.33 -19.65
CA GLU A 564 -10.67 12.45 -20.45
C GLU A 564 -10.39 12.25 -21.94
N GLN A 565 -9.26 12.78 -22.48
CA GLN A 565 -8.85 12.57 -23.86
C GLN A 565 -8.45 11.10 -24.12
N ILE A 566 -7.75 10.47 -23.18
CA ILE A 566 -7.37 9.04 -23.28
C ILE A 566 -8.63 8.17 -23.32
N ILE A 567 -9.58 8.42 -22.42
CA ILE A 567 -10.86 7.69 -22.37
C ILE A 567 -11.63 7.87 -23.67
N GLU A 568 -11.72 9.08 -24.20
CA GLU A 568 -12.38 9.32 -25.49
C GLU A 568 -11.72 8.54 -26.63
N ALA A 569 -10.37 8.52 -26.68
CA ALA A 569 -9.62 7.76 -27.68
C ALA A 569 -9.85 6.24 -27.52
N GLU A 570 -9.83 5.71 -26.28
CA GLU A 570 -10.11 4.30 -26.01
C GLU A 570 -11.53 3.89 -26.44
N VAL A 571 -12.54 4.70 -26.12
CA VAL A 571 -13.93 4.44 -26.55
C VAL A 571 -14.06 4.46 -28.06
N ARG A 572 -13.42 5.41 -28.74
CA ARG A 572 -13.41 5.47 -30.22
C ARG A 572 -12.77 4.24 -30.81
N ASN A 573 -11.60 3.84 -30.26
CA ASN A 573 -10.85 2.68 -30.74
C ASN A 573 -11.63 1.38 -30.49
N SER A 574 -12.22 1.19 -29.30
CA SER A 574 -12.98 0.00 -28.98
C SER A 574 -14.27 -0.11 -29.79
N LEU A 575 -14.98 0.99 -30.02
CA LEU A 575 -16.15 1.02 -30.89
C LEU A 575 -15.80 0.70 -32.35
N GLN A 576 -14.67 1.23 -32.86
CA GLN A 576 -14.19 0.90 -34.20
C GLN A 576 -13.76 -0.57 -34.29
N ALA A 577 -13.06 -1.08 -33.27
CA ALA A 577 -12.67 -2.48 -33.18
C ALA A 577 -13.91 -3.41 -33.20
N LEU A 578 -14.96 -3.06 -32.46
CA LEU A 578 -16.21 -3.78 -32.42
C LEU A 578 -16.89 -3.85 -33.81
N ARG A 579 -17.04 -2.70 -34.49
CA ARG A 579 -17.60 -2.65 -35.86
C ARG A 579 -16.75 -3.43 -36.87
N SER A 580 -15.43 -3.33 -36.73
CA SER A 580 -14.50 -4.09 -37.60
C SER A 580 -14.57 -5.57 -37.33
N ALA A 581 -14.76 -6.01 -36.09
CA ALA A 581 -14.91 -7.42 -35.73
C ALA A 581 -16.23 -8.00 -36.29
N GLU A 582 -17.34 -7.25 -36.24
CA GLU A 582 -18.63 -7.60 -36.87
C GLU A 582 -18.48 -7.77 -38.38
N ALA A 583 -17.83 -6.83 -39.07
CA ALA A 583 -17.57 -6.91 -40.50
C ALA A 583 -16.64 -8.09 -40.87
N ARG A 584 -15.60 -8.35 -40.07
CA ARG A 584 -14.71 -9.52 -40.25
C ARG A 584 -15.45 -10.83 -40.08
N LEU A 585 -16.35 -10.93 -39.10
CA LEU A 585 -17.18 -12.12 -38.89
C LEU A 585 -18.09 -12.39 -40.09
N SER A 586 -18.79 -11.37 -40.60
CA SER A 586 -19.64 -11.48 -41.78
C SER A 586 -18.83 -11.93 -43.01
N SER A 587 -17.64 -11.37 -43.23
CA SER A 587 -16.75 -11.74 -44.34
C SER A 587 -16.19 -13.17 -44.17
N ALA A 588 -15.85 -13.58 -42.93
CA ALA A 588 -15.33 -14.93 -42.65
C ALA A 588 -16.41 -16.01 -42.87
N LEU A 589 -17.66 -15.73 -42.46
CA LEU A 589 -18.81 -16.60 -42.72
C LEU A 589 -19.04 -16.83 -44.23
N ALA A 590 -19.03 -15.73 -45.02
CA ALA A 590 -19.18 -15.83 -46.48
C ALA A 590 -18.00 -16.57 -47.12
N SER A 591 -16.77 -16.32 -46.66
CA SER A 591 -15.54 -17.00 -47.14
C SER A 591 -15.58 -18.51 -46.83
N ARG A 592 -16.01 -18.90 -45.63
CA ARG A 592 -16.18 -20.31 -45.29
C ARG A 592 -17.23 -21.03 -46.17
N GLN A 593 -18.38 -20.38 -46.36
CA GLN A 593 -19.45 -20.95 -47.23
C GLN A 593 -18.94 -21.13 -48.68
N SER A 594 -18.26 -20.13 -49.22
CA SER A 594 -17.66 -20.23 -50.58
C SER A 594 -16.60 -21.32 -50.66
N ALA A 595 -15.69 -21.41 -49.68
CA ALA A 595 -14.65 -22.43 -49.63
C ALA A 595 -15.27 -23.86 -49.53
N GLU A 596 -16.34 -24.00 -48.79
CA GLU A 596 -17.06 -25.28 -48.67
C GLU A 596 -17.69 -25.70 -49.98
N GLN A 597 -18.38 -24.80 -50.66
CA GLN A 597 -18.94 -25.04 -51.99
C GLN A 597 -17.90 -25.39 -53.02
N LEU A 598 -16.75 -24.67 -52.99
CA LEU A 598 -15.63 -24.97 -53.90
C LEU A 598 -15.01 -26.32 -53.63
N TYR A 599 -14.81 -26.70 -52.36
CA TYR A 599 -14.27 -28.00 -52.00
C TYR A 599 -15.23 -29.13 -52.42
N GLU A 600 -16.51 -29.00 -52.17
CA GLU A 600 -17.51 -30.00 -52.58
C GLU A 600 -17.61 -30.11 -54.10
N SER A 601 -17.52 -29.00 -54.82
CA SER A 601 -17.49 -29.01 -56.30
C SER A 601 -16.25 -29.72 -56.81
N GLU A 602 -15.06 -29.42 -56.31
CA GLU A 602 -13.80 -30.03 -56.70
C GLU A 602 -13.80 -31.52 -56.38
N GLN A 603 -14.36 -31.92 -55.22
CA GLN A 603 -14.50 -33.35 -54.88
C GLN A 603 -15.41 -34.10 -55.84
N ARG A 604 -16.51 -33.50 -56.31
CA ARG A 604 -17.38 -34.08 -57.32
C ARG A 604 -16.65 -34.22 -58.67
N GLN A 605 -15.94 -33.20 -59.12
CA GLN A 605 -15.13 -33.19 -60.36
C GLN A 605 -14.02 -34.24 -60.30
N PHE A 606 -13.36 -34.40 -59.15
CA PHE A 606 -12.35 -35.44 -58.97
C PHE A 606 -12.95 -36.86 -59.07
N ARG A 607 -14.11 -37.09 -58.47
CA ARG A 607 -14.80 -38.41 -58.62
C ARG A 607 -15.21 -38.72 -60.04
N SER A 608 -15.48 -37.69 -60.88
CA SER A 608 -15.80 -37.87 -62.28
C SER A 608 -14.55 -37.87 -63.20
N GLY A 609 -13.33 -37.76 -62.61
CA GLY A 609 -12.08 -37.81 -63.39
C GLY A 609 -11.73 -36.53 -64.13
N VAL A 610 -12.38 -35.41 -63.87
CA VAL A 610 -12.22 -34.13 -64.58
C VAL A 610 -11.11 -33.28 -63.99
N THR A 611 -10.78 -33.47 -62.71
CA THR A 611 -9.74 -32.69 -61.99
C THR A 611 -8.74 -33.60 -61.31
N THR A 612 -7.64 -33.01 -60.80
CA THR A 612 -6.52 -33.71 -60.15
C THR A 612 -6.72 -33.75 -58.64
N PHE A 613 -6.14 -34.77 -57.98
CA PHE A 613 -6.14 -34.89 -56.53
C PHE A 613 -5.46 -33.69 -55.87
N TYR A 614 -4.45 -33.08 -56.48
CA TYR A 614 -3.78 -31.87 -55.97
C TYR A 614 -4.74 -30.70 -55.75
N LEU A 615 -5.68 -30.44 -56.67
CA LEU A 615 -6.66 -29.37 -56.54
C LEU A 615 -7.64 -29.66 -55.39
N VAL A 616 -8.02 -30.92 -55.17
CA VAL A 616 -8.86 -31.31 -54.02
C VAL A 616 -8.14 -31.01 -52.70
N LEU A 617 -6.84 -31.38 -52.58
CA LEU A 617 -6.03 -31.05 -51.38
C LEU A 617 -5.92 -29.54 -51.17
N GLN A 618 -5.69 -28.77 -52.21
CA GLN A 618 -5.63 -27.32 -52.14
C GLN A 618 -6.96 -26.76 -51.61
N ARG A 619 -8.10 -27.13 -52.16
CA ARG A 619 -9.43 -26.70 -51.68
C ARG A 619 -9.73 -27.16 -50.26
N GLN A 620 -9.28 -28.35 -49.88
CA GLN A 620 -9.39 -28.82 -48.50
C GLN A 620 -8.62 -27.94 -47.50
N THR A 621 -7.39 -27.57 -47.85
CA THR A 621 -6.57 -26.67 -47.03
C THR A 621 -7.17 -25.27 -46.96
N GLU A 622 -7.71 -24.74 -48.07
CA GLU A 622 -8.41 -23.46 -48.13
C GLU A 622 -9.69 -23.49 -47.21
N LEU A 623 -10.45 -24.55 -47.27
CA LEU A 623 -11.65 -24.71 -46.38
C LEU A 623 -11.27 -24.80 -44.92
N LEU A 624 -10.22 -25.55 -44.57
CA LEU A 624 -9.71 -25.64 -43.20
C LEU A 624 -9.28 -24.25 -42.67
N ALA A 625 -8.54 -23.52 -43.46
CA ALA A 625 -8.12 -22.15 -43.14
C ALA A 625 -9.31 -21.19 -43.02
N ALA A 626 -10.36 -21.38 -43.85
CA ALA A 626 -11.57 -20.54 -43.76
C ALA A 626 -12.38 -20.85 -42.49
N ARG A 627 -12.48 -22.10 -42.07
CA ARG A 627 -13.12 -22.52 -40.81
C ARG A 627 -12.38 -21.96 -39.58
N SER A 628 -11.05 -22.05 -39.56
CA SER A 628 -10.25 -21.45 -38.47
C SER A 628 -10.41 -19.94 -38.42
N ARG A 629 -10.45 -19.24 -39.57
CA ARG A 629 -10.70 -17.79 -39.62
C ARG A 629 -12.09 -17.40 -39.14
N GLU A 630 -13.10 -18.18 -39.44
CA GLU A 630 -14.48 -17.95 -38.91
C GLU A 630 -14.50 -18.09 -37.37
N LEU A 631 -13.91 -19.15 -36.82
CA LEU A 631 -13.82 -19.34 -35.37
C LEU A 631 -13.05 -18.20 -34.69
N GLN A 632 -11.96 -17.75 -35.31
CA GLN A 632 -11.20 -16.60 -34.83
C GLN A 632 -12.05 -15.33 -34.84
N ALA A 633 -12.79 -15.08 -35.94
CA ALA A 633 -13.62 -13.89 -36.05
C ALA A 633 -14.80 -13.89 -35.05
N GLN A 634 -15.41 -15.06 -34.76
CA GLN A 634 -16.40 -15.20 -33.70
C GLN A 634 -15.84 -14.87 -32.32
N THR A 635 -14.64 -15.34 -32.03
CA THR A 635 -13.94 -15.08 -30.78
C THR A 635 -13.54 -13.62 -30.66
N ASP A 636 -13.00 -13.04 -31.73
CA ASP A 636 -12.57 -11.64 -31.77
C ASP A 636 -13.75 -10.69 -31.58
N LEU A 637 -14.96 -11.04 -32.06
CA LEU A 637 -16.16 -10.25 -31.81
C LEU A 637 -16.51 -10.23 -30.33
N ASN A 638 -16.49 -11.38 -29.63
CA ASN A 638 -16.80 -11.46 -28.22
C ASN A 638 -15.74 -10.72 -27.37
N LYS A 639 -14.46 -10.82 -27.74
CA LYS A 639 -13.41 -10.04 -27.09
C LYS A 639 -13.57 -8.53 -27.33
N ALA A 640 -14.01 -8.13 -28.53
CA ALA A 640 -14.28 -6.73 -28.83
C ALA A 640 -15.48 -6.20 -28.04
N ILE A 641 -16.50 -7.01 -27.77
CA ILE A 641 -17.63 -6.69 -26.90
C ILE A 641 -17.10 -6.45 -25.46
N SER A 642 -16.33 -7.36 -24.91
CA SER A 642 -15.72 -7.23 -23.58
C SER A 642 -14.85 -5.99 -23.45
N GLU A 643 -14.02 -5.70 -24.46
CA GLU A 643 -13.15 -4.53 -24.48
C GLU A 643 -13.95 -3.22 -24.60
N PHE A 644 -15.04 -3.22 -25.37
CA PHE A 644 -15.94 -2.08 -25.43
C PHE A 644 -16.65 -1.82 -24.08
N GLN A 645 -17.09 -2.86 -23.38
CA GLN A 645 -17.65 -2.75 -22.04
C GLN A 645 -16.62 -2.23 -21.03
N ARG A 646 -15.36 -2.67 -21.13
CA ARG A 646 -14.25 -2.14 -20.33
C ARG A 646 -14.01 -0.66 -20.61
N ALA A 647 -13.92 -0.29 -21.88
CA ALA A 647 -13.68 1.11 -22.29
C ALA A 647 -14.80 2.06 -21.87
N THR A 648 -16.05 1.61 -21.86
CA THR A 648 -17.21 2.37 -21.40
C THR A 648 -17.43 2.31 -19.88
N GLY A 649 -16.69 1.45 -19.15
CA GLY A 649 -16.87 1.28 -17.71
C GLY A 649 -18.11 0.48 -17.31
N THR A 650 -18.76 -0.20 -18.28
CA THR A 650 -20.01 -0.95 -18.06
C THR A 650 -19.79 -2.43 -17.75
N THR A 651 -18.53 -2.91 -17.63
CA THR A 651 -18.19 -4.32 -17.40
C THR A 651 -18.90 -4.90 -16.16
N LEU A 652 -18.94 -4.16 -15.04
CA LEU A 652 -19.59 -4.64 -13.81
C LEU A 652 -21.09 -4.86 -14.01
N SER A 653 -21.77 -3.88 -14.60
CA SER A 653 -23.23 -3.94 -14.85
C SER A 653 -23.59 -5.00 -15.90
N ALA A 654 -22.76 -5.16 -16.95
CA ALA A 654 -22.97 -6.17 -17.99
C ALA A 654 -22.84 -7.60 -17.45
N ASN A 655 -22.02 -7.81 -16.42
CA ASN A 655 -21.83 -9.12 -15.78
C ASN A 655 -22.61 -9.26 -14.46
N ASN A 656 -23.59 -8.39 -14.18
CA ASN A 656 -24.41 -8.40 -12.96
C ASN A 656 -23.58 -8.40 -11.67
N VAL A 657 -22.41 -7.75 -11.67
CA VAL A 657 -21.52 -7.65 -10.51
C VAL A 657 -21.78 -6.34 -9.78
N THR A 658 -22.16 -6.43 -8.51
CA THR A 658 -22.28 -5.25 -7.62
C THR A 658 -21.11 -5.21 -6.64
N VAL A 659 -20.45 -4.07 -6.55
CA VAL A 659 -19.37 -3.80 -5.60
C VAL A 659 -19.94 -2.96 -4.47
N SER A 660 -19.96 -3.50 -3.24
CA SER A 660 -20.38 -2.74 -2.06
C SER A 660 -19.27 -1.77 -1.64
N ASP A 661 -19.64 -0.52 -1.33
CA ASP A 661 -18.69 0.49 -0.85
C ASP A 661 -18.21 0.14 0.56
N GLY A 662 -16.88 0.16 0.80
CA GLY A 662 -16.27 -0.08 2.10
C GLY A 662 -16.79 0.85 3.20
N ALA A 663 -17.20 2.09 2.84
CA ALA A 663 -17.80 3.04 3.76
C ALA A 663 -19.10 2.54 4.43
N ASN A 664 -19.85 1.63 3.80
CA ASN A 664 -21.07 1.04 4.37
C ASN A 664 -20.78 -0.12 5.34
N LEU A 665 -19.59 -0.73 5.28
CA LEU A 665 -19.17 -1.80 6.18
C LEU A 665 -18.88 -1.31 7.62
N ILE A 666 -18.50 -0.06 7.79
CA ILE A 666 -18.18 0.53 9.09
C ILE A 666 -19.41 0.64 10.00
N LYS A 667 -20.62 0.77 9.46
CA LYS A 667 -21.86 0.90 10.25
C LYS A 667 -22.36 -0.42 10.86
N THR A 668 -21.92 -1.58 10.38
CA THR A 668 -22.54 -2.87 10.74
C THR A 668 -21.63 -3.86 11.47
N ASN A 669 -20.30 -3.70 11.53
CA ASN A 669 -19.42 -4.80 11.93
C ASN A 669 -18.34 -4.48 12.97
N LEU A 670 -18.71 -3.93 14.12
CA LEU A 670 -17.86 -4.00 15.32
C LEU A 670 -17.92 -5.40 16.02
N ARG A 671 -18.56 -6.41 15.44
CA ARG A 671 -18.81 -7.69 16.13
C ARG A 671 -18.47 -9.00 15.37
N ARG A 672 -17.97 -9.00 14.14
CA ARG A 672 -17.62 -10.30 13.48
C ARG A 672 -16.37 -10.19 12.61
N THR A 673 -15.29 -10.77 13.08
CA THR A 673 -13.96 -10.84 12.44
C THR A 673 -13.76 -12.07 11.53
N THR A 674 -14.77 -12.87 11.20
CA THR A 674 -14.60 -14.14 10.51
C THR A 674 -15.45 -14.36 9.24
N ALA A 675 -16.14 -13.34 8.70
CA ALA A 675 -17.00 -13.51 7.54
C ALA A 675 -16.73 -12.47 6.43
N PHE A 676 -15.46 -12.22 6.12
CA PHE A 676 -15.09 -11.13 5.21
C PHE A 676 -15.12 -11.49 3.72
N ASN A 677 -14.92 -12.77 3.38
CA ASN A 677 -14.73 -13.19 1.98
C ASN A 677 -15.97 -13.20 1.08
N SER A 678 -17.19 -13.14 1.61
CA SER A 678 -18.41 -13.28 0.77
C SER A 678 -19.16 -11.97 0.49
N ARG A 679 -18.65 -10.80 0.91
CA ARG A 679 -19.45 -9.57 0.93
C ARG A 679 -19.15 -8.52 -0.14
N PHE A 680 -18.07 -8.65 -0.90
CA PHE A 680 -17.73 -7.66 -1.92
C PHE A 680 -18.46 -7.86 -3.25
N PHE A 681 -18.90 -9.08 -3.53
CA PHE A 681 -19.58 -9.40 -4.78
C PHE A 681 -20.88 -10.15 -4.48
N THR A 682 -21.99 -9.47 -4.55
CA THR A 682 -23.32 -10.09 -4.58
C THR A 682 -23.82 -10.06 -6.01
N LYS A 683 -24.29 -11.22 -6.48
CA LYS A 683 -25.06 -11.34 -7.70
C LYS A 683 -26.38 -10.58 -7.50
N SER A 684 -26.75 -9.68 -8.38
CA SER A 684 -28.09 -9.13 -8.41
C SER A 684 -29.02 -10.26 -8.81
N GLU A 685 -29.71 -10.84 -7.84
CA GLU A 685 -30.84 -11.72 -8.16
C GLU A 685 -31.96 -10.83 -8.67
N ASP A 686 -32.26 -10.96 -9.95
CA ASP A 686 -33.41 -10.32 -10.58
C ASP A 686 -34.72 -10.79 -9.91
N LYS A 687 -35.49 -9.82 -9.50
CA LYS A 687 -36.93 -9.94 -9.37
C LYS A 687 -37.60 -9.23 -10.52
#